data_d9b8a54a6a601a0cc9ab5056b72ce311
#
_entry.id   d9b8a54a6a601a0cc9ab5056b72ce311
#
_cell.length_a   1.000
_cell.length_b   1.000
_cell.length_c   1.000
_cell.angle_alpha   90.00
_cell.angle_beta   90.00
_cell.angle_gamma   90.00
#
_symmetry.space_group_name_H-M   'P 1'
#
loop_
_entity.id
_entity.type
_entity.pdbx_description
1 polymer ?
#
loop_
_entity_poly.entity_id
_entity_poly.type
_entity_poly.pdbx_seq_one_letter_code
_entity_poly.pdbx_strand_id
1 'polypeptide(L)'
;MMKRQDAIRGLGGERAFFKAALFRAAGAAALATVSTVGPAQADMAAGDLDEVTVYATRNPIEAFDYAGQVSVIPKDVIDDFNPSSLADIFDAVPGAAIGGGPRRSGMTPDVRGLSGEGVLILFDGARQSYLSGHDGRFFVDPELVRAVEVVRGPTSALYGSGALGGVIAVRTITAQDFLDEGQRAGVKVSSGYQSVNDEWRMGATGVWRSEDDKVDVVGNFTIRNSGDIELGSGLDLEADDEILSSLLKTTFRPSEEWTLSASWMRYGGNSVDPNNPQGNNPAGPGNENVDRDIDSNTLQGNVNYNPATNLIDANLVGYFTRNTVTEDEIDTTRTVSREVETFGVSLDNRSRFEAGPASLTFTYGGEFYRDEQVGRDNMTADMTRGGVPDATAKFYGAFAQAELSVKGPVGLFTLVPGVRWDRFENDAVGEPSTRDEAVSPKVGATWKPVPQLLVFGNWGQAFRAPSFNEIYADNVHFQIPNLSVPGPLGPFGPPAFVTNFFIPNPDLVPEESETWEVGAGVDFENILFDGDSFMAKGSYYQSDVTNLIDLEVNIPFTCFLTPDQLFPGAPPCGSGEAFGNYSRNVNVTNAELDGVEVEAQYDSAYFWLRGNFATIDGRDVANDDYVGVLSPDMIFLDGGLKFFSGDLRLGARVSIASDFNKVNDPANARDGYTVGDVYAVWQPMSGKLKGLRVDLGADNVTDADYDVVAAGVSQPGRNFKATVSWRQGF
;
A
#
# COMPACT_ATOMS: atom_id res chain seq x y z
N MET A 1 2.97 -13.26 -38.31
CA MET A 1 4.11 -12.47 -37.83
C MET A 1 4.16 -11.06 -38.43
N MET A 2 4.35 -10.85 -39.72
CA MET A 2 4.49 -9.48 -40.30
C MET A 2 3.24 -8.55 -40.26
N LYS A 3 2.05 -9.04 -40.09
CA LYS A 3 0.80 -8.21 -40.12
C LYS A 3 0.42 -7.61 -38.74
N ARG A 4 0.95 -8.11 -37.61
CA ARG A 4 0.66 -7.55 -36.28
C ARG A 4 1.65 -6.46 -35.86
N GLN A 5 2.91 -6.53 -36.25
CA GLN A 5 3.88 -5.45 -35.99
C GLN A 5 3.51 -4.14 -36.69
N ASP A 6 2.86 -4.19 -37.86
CA ASP A 6 2.38 -2.99 -38.54
C ASP A 6 1.15 -2.36 -37.87
N ALA A 7 0.36 -3.13 -37.10
CA ALA A 7 -0.78 -2.60 -36.34
C ALA A 7 -0.30 -1.83 -35.08
N ILE A 8 0.73 -2.31 -34.42
CA ILE A 8 1.31 -1.65 -33.21
C ILE A 8 2.00 -0.33 -33.62
N ARG A 9 2.70 -0.28 -34.76
CA ARG A 9 3.30 0.96 -35.28
C ARG A 9 2.26 1.99 -35.75
N GLY A 10 1.04 1.55 -36.14
CA GLY A 10 -0.05 2.44 -36.52
C GLY A 10 -0.65 3.19 -35.31
N LEU A 11 -0.73 2.56 -34.16
CA LEU A 11 -1.23 3.14 -32.91
C LEU A 11 -0.28 4.20 -32.33
N GLY A 12 1.03 4.00 -32.43
CA GLY A 12 2.03 4.97 -31.98
C GLY A 12 1.97 6.32 -32.73
N GLY A 13 1.56 6.31 -34.01
CA GLY A 13 1.37 7.54 -34.80
C GLY A 13 0.13 8.35 -34.37
N GLU A 14 -0.95 7.70 -33.99
CA GLU A 14 -2.16 8.36 -33.49
C GLU A 14 -1.97 8.88 -32.04
N ARG A 15 -1.20 8.17 -31.22
CA ARG A 15 -0.82 8.59 -29.85
C ARG A 15 -0.07 9.93 -29.88
N ALA A 16 0.88 10.12 -30.79
CA ALA A 16 1.63 11.38 -30.93
C ALA A 16 0.76 12.55 -31.39
N PHE A 17 -0.29 12.31 -32.19
CA PHE A 17 -1.17 13.36 -32.68
C PHE A 17 -2.15 13.83 -31.61
N PHE A 18 -2.63 12.91 -30.76
CA PHE A 18 -3.52 13.22 -29.64
C PHE A 18 -2.77 14.00 -28.53
N LYS A 19 -1.51 13.60 -28.22
CA LYS A 19 -0.62 14.33 -27.28
C LYS A 19 -0.44 15.81 -27.71
N ALA A 20 -0.24 16.10 -28.98
CA ALA A 20 -0.03 17.46 -29.48
C ALA A 20 -1.29 18.35 -29.50
N ALA A 21 -2.47 17.77 -29.62
CA ALA A 21 -3.75 18.50 -29.68
C ALA A 21 -4.23 18.94 -28.28
N LEU A 22 -4.06 18.09 -27.25
CA LEU A 22 -4.44 18.39 -25.87
C LEU A 22 -3.52 19.44 -25.21
N PHE A 23 -2.23 19.41 -25.49
CA PHE A 23 -1.30 20.42 -24.98
C PHE A 23 -1.60 21.84 -25.46
N ARG A 24 -2.16 21.98 -26.68
CA ARG A 24 -2.59 23.29 -27.22
C ARG A 24 -3.88 23.81 -26.61
N ALA A 25 -4.76 22.93 -26.13
CA ALA A 25 -6.00 23.33 -25.48
C ALA A 25 -5.81 23.72 -24.01
N ALA A 26 -4.93 23.02 -23.26
CA ALA A 26 -4.62 23.37 -21.88
C ALA A 26 -3.77 24.64 -21.73
N GLY A 27 -2.82 24.88 -22.66
CA GLY A 27 -1.99 26.09 -22.66
C GLY A 27 -2.74 27.37 -23.05
N ALA A 28 -3.80 27.28 -23.82
CA ALA A 28 -4.57 28.45 -24.26
C ALA A 28 -5.55 28.98 -23.19
N ALA A 29 -5.96 28.16 -22.22
CA ALA A 29 -6.83 28.57 -21.13
C ALA A 29 -6.08 29.30 -19.99
N ALA A 30 -4.77 29.15 -19.87
CA ALA A 30 -3.97 29.71 -18.77
C ALA A 30 -3.40 31.13 -19.02
N LEU A 31 -3.50 31.65 -20.23
CA LEU A 31 -2.82 32.91 -20.64
C LEU A 31 -3.71 34.14 -20.77
N ALA A 32 -4.97 34.09 -20.42
CA ALA A 32 -5.87 35.25 -20.52
C ALA A 32 -6.22 35.81 -19.14
N THR A 33 -5.68 37.01 -18.84
CA THR A 33 -6.03 37.98 -17.80
C THR A 33 -5.29 37.92 -16.47
N VAL A 34 -4.13 38.57 -16.39
CA VAL A 34 -3.59 39.15 -15.14
C VAL A 34 -4.13 40.55 -15.00
N SER A 35 -4.95 40.82 -13.98
CA SER A 35 -5.30 42.18 -13.52
C SER A 35 -5.10 42.24 -12.03
N THR A 36 -4.32 43.22 -11.60
CA THR A 36 -3.89 43.50 -10.23
C THR A 36 -5.07 43.86 -9.29
N VAL A 37 -5.15 43.15 -8.16
CA VAL A 37 -5.98 43.53 -7.01
C VAL A 37 -5.14 43.49 -5.74
N GLY A 38 -5.25 44.51 -4.91
CA GLY A 38 -4.51 44.70 -3.69
C GLY A 38 -4.94 43.77 -2.53
N PRO A 39 -4.23 43.76 -1.39
CA PRO A 39 -4.31 42.74 -0.38
C PRO A 39 -5.60 42.80 0.42
N ALA A 40 -6.36 41.72 0.43
CA ALA A 40 -7.36 41.44 1.45
C ALA A 40 -6.76 40.47 2.46
N GLN A 41 -6.73 40.83 3.73
CA GLN A 41 -6.43 39.89 4.81
C GLN A 41 -7.56 38.86 4.86
N ALA A 42 -7.25 37.62 4.54
CA ALA A 42 -8.09 36.46 4.86
C ALA A 42 -7.50 35.84 6.14
N ASP A 43 -8.32 35.72 7.18
CA ASP A 43 -8.04 34.84 8.30
C ASP A 43 -7.95 33.41 7.73
N MET A 44 -6.75 32.93 7.59
CA MET A 44 -6.52 31.50 7.38
C MET A 44 -6.58 30.87 8.76
N ALA A 45 -7.64 30.09 9.01
CA ALA A 45 -7.58 29.07 10.03
C ALA A 45 -6.34 28.22 9.74
N ALA A 46 -5.45 28.08 10.72
CA ALA A 46 -4.40 27.08 10.69
C ALA A 46 -5.08 25.76 10.30
N GLY A 47 -4.61 25.08 9.26
CA GLY A 47 -5.18 23.82 8.84
C GLY A 47 -5.22 22.92 10.07
N ASP A 48 -6.35 22.27 10.30
CA ASP A 48 -6.54 21.32 11.39
C ASP A 48 -5.43 20.27 11.28
N LEU A 49 -4.39 20.43 12.08
CA LEU A 49 -3.29 19.46 12.24
C LEU A 49 -3.73 18.28 13.13
N ASP A 50 -4.93 18.36 13.69
CA ASP A 50 -5.56 17.31 14.47
C ASP A 50 -6.10 16.19 13.56
N GLU A 51 -5.18 15.42 12.98
CA GLU A 51 -5.55 14.29 12.17
C GLU A 51 -6.05 13.14 13.02
N VAL A 52 -7.33 12.85 12.87
CA VAL A 52 -8.00 11.77 13.58
C VAL A 52 -7.74 10.45 12.85
N THR A 53 -7.04 9.51 13.53
CA THR A 53 -6.99 8.13 13.09
C THR A 53 -8.25 7.38 13.53
N VAL A 54 -8.83 6.60 12.65
CA VAL A 54 -9.97 5.72 12.94
C VAL A 54 -9.53 4.27 13.04
N TYR A 55 -8.51 3.89 12.25
CA TYR A 55 -8.09 2.50 12.12
C TYR A 55 -7.17 2.05 13.26
N ALA A 56 -6.40 2.94 13.90
CA ALA A 56 -5.51 2.55 14.99
C ALA A 56 -6.24 1.92 16.19
N THR A 57 -7.45 2.38 16.49
CA THR A 57 -8.22 1.94 17.68
C THR A 57 -9.65 1.50 17.40
N ARG A 58 -10.12 1.58 16.16
CA ARG A 58 -11.56 1.52 15.79
C ARG A 58 -12.41 2.55 16.55
N ASN A 59 -11.79 3.56 17.14
CA ASN A 59 -12.38 4.69 17.81
C ASN A 59 -11.66 5.96 17.34
N PRO A 60 -12.35 6.99 16.81
CA PRO A 60 -11.70 8.21 16.36
C PRO A 60 -10.92 8.87 17.51
N ILE A 61 -9.61 8.96 17.36
CA ILE A 61 -8.70 9.65 18.29
C ILE A 61 -7.68 10.46 17.49
N GLU A 62 -7.07 11.45 18.12
CA GLU A 62 -5.93 12.14 17.54
C GLU A 62 -4.76 11.17 17.33
N ALA A 63 -4.10 11.21 16.17
CA ALA A 63 -2.99 10.31 15.84
C ALA A 63 -1.83 10.45 16.85
N PHE A 64 -1.63 11.67 17.36
CA PHE A 64 -0.65 11.94 18.40
C PHE A 64 -0.92 11.17 19.70
N ASP A 65 -2.18 11.01 20.10
CA ASP A 65 -2.60 10.37 21.36
C ASP A 65 -2.61 8.82 21.31
N TYR A 66 -2.42 8.24 20.14
CA TYR A 66 -2.32 6.79 20.01
C TYR A 66 -1.08 6.25 20.74
N ALA A 67 -1.26 5.14 21.49
CA ALA A 67 -0.20 4.46 22.23
C ALA A 67 0.70 3.60 21.31
N GLY A 68 1.25 4.17 20.26
CA GLY A 68 2.07 3.54 19.24
C GLY A 68 2.33 4.51 18.10
N GLN A 69 2.89 4.04 16.99
CA GLN A 69 3.11 4.86 15.80
C GLN A 69 1.96 4.69 14.79
N VAL A 70 1.43 5.81 14.37
CA VAL A 70 0.47 5.91 13.26
C VAL A 70 0.76 7.18 12.47
N SER A 71 0.85 7.05 11.15
CA SER A 71 0.96 8.19 10.23
C SER A 71 -0.36 8.35 9.51
N VAL A 72 -0.87 9.56 9.43
CA VAL A 72 -2.05 9.93 8.64
C VAL A 72 -1.60 10.93 7.59
N ILE A 73 -1.76 10.58 6.31
CA ILE A 73 -1.39 11.44 5.18
C ILE A 73 -2.68 11.94 4.56
N PRO A 74 -3.04 13.22 4.76
CA PRO A 74 -4.29 13.79 4.26
C PRO A 74 -4.20 14.17 2.78
N LYS A 75 -5.36 14.48 2.20
CA LYS A 75 -5.49 14.77 0.78
C LYS A 75 -4.66 15.94 0.29
N ASP A 76 -4.53 17.00 1.05
CA ASP A 76 -3.74 18.17 0.67
C ASP A 76 -2.24 17.84 0.57
N VAL A 77 -1.73 17.00 1.49
CA VAL A 77 -0.37 16.47 1.43
C VAL A 77 -0.21 15.53 0.24
N ILE A 78 -1.15 14.59 0.03
CA ILE A 78 -1.16 13.70 -1.15
C ILE A 78 -1.14 14.55 -2.44
N ASP A 79 -1.99 15.56 -2.52
CA ASP A 79 -2.06 16.43 -3.69
C ASP A 79 -0.76 17.23 -3.91
N ASP A 80 -0.04 17.64 -2.84
CA ASP A 80 1.26 18.34 -2.93
C ASP A 80 2.39 17.41 -3.44
N PHE A 81 2.29 16.09 -3.23
CA PHE A 81 3.19 15.13 -3.87
C PHE A 81 2.94 15.02 -5.38
N ASN A 82 1.75 15.37 -5.83
CA ASN A 82 1.33 15.20 -7.23
C ASN A 82 1.64 13.78 -7.74
N PRO A 83 1.17 12.73 -7.04
CA PRO A 83 1.68 11.38 -7.20
C PRO A 83 1.17 10.70 -8.47
N SER A 84 1.99 9.84 -9.04
CA SER A 84 1.63 8.95 -10.13
C SER A 84 1.03 7.63 -9.60
N SER A 85 1.49 7.20 -8.45
CA SER A 85 0.98 6.07 -7.67
C SER A 85 0.98 6.41 -6.18
N LEU A 86 0.35 5.59 -5.33
CA LEU A 86 0.44 5.79 -3.88
C LEU A 86 1.86 5.52 -3.33
N ALA A 87 2.72 4.80 -4.06
CA ALA A 87 4.12 4.60 -3.66
C ALA A 87 4.84 5.93 -3.43
N ASP A 88 4.56 6.94 -4.25
CA ASP A 88 5.22 8.26 -4.21
C ASP A 88 5.05 8.99 -2.86
N ILE A 89 4.08 8.59 -2.03
CA ILE A 89 3.82 9.22 -0.73
C ILE A 89 4.41 8.44 0.46
N PHE A 90 4.86 7.20 0.24
CA PHE A 90 5.33 6.35 1.35
C PHE A 90 6.69 6.78 1.91
N ASP A 91 7.48 7.55 1.18
CA ASP A 91 8.70 8.20 1.72
C ASP A 91 8.38 9.11 2.93
N ALA A 92 7.16 9.64 2.98
CA ALA A 92 6.69 10.43 4.12
C ALA A 92 6.32 9.58 5.36
N VAL A 93 6.35 8.25 5.28
CA VAL A 93 5.96 7.34 6.37
C VAL A 93 7.18 6.56 6.84
N PRO A 94 7.72 6.82 8.06
CA PRO A 94 8.85 6.07 8.57
C PRO A 94 8.48 4.60 8.79
N GLY A 95 9.42 3.70 8.49
CA GLY A 95 9.24 2.27 8.69
C GLY A 95 8.23 1.61 7.75
N ALA A 96 7.80 2.31 6.69
CA ALA A 96 6.98 1.77 5.62
C ALA A 96 7.62 2.07 4.25
N ALA A 97 7.50 1.13 3.31
CA ALA A 97 8.03 1.25 1.97
C ALA A 97 7.12 0.55 0.96
N ILE A 98 7.30 0.85 -0.32
CA ILE A 98 6.69 0.08 -1.41
C ILE A 98 7.79 -0.64 -2.16
N GLY A 99 7.79 -1.96 -2.07
CA GLY A 99 8.67 -2.84 -2.82
C GLY A 99 8.12 -3.17 -4.21
N GLY A 100 8.93 -3.84 -5.04
CA GLY A 100 8.52 -4.36 -6.35
C GLY A 100 8.33 -3.32 -7.44
N GLY A 101 8.37 -2.01 -7.12
CA GLY A 101 8.30 -0.93 -8.11
C GLY A 101 9.57 -0.78 -8.96
N PRO A 102 9.60 0.19 -9.89
CA PRO A 102 8.64 1.28 -10.08
C PRO A 102 7.42 0.94 -10.96
N ARG A 103 7.35 -0.27 -11.59
CA ARG A 103 6.14 -0.72 -12.31
C ARG A 103 4.96 -0.81 -11.34
N ARG A 104 3.82 -0.19 -11.68
CA ARG A 104 2.60 -0.23 -10.83
C ARG A 104 2.05 -1.64 -10.65
N SER A 105 2.20 -2.48 -11.69
CA SER A 105 1.80 -3.89 -11.68
C SER A 105 2.59 -4.76 -10.68
N GLY A 106 3.80 -4.31 -10.25
CA GLY A 106 4.65 -5.04 -9.29
C GLY A 106 4.63 -4.54 -7.85
N MET A 107 3.99 -3.41 -7.56
CA MET A 107 4.07 -2.73 -6.26
C MET A 107 3.47 -3.51 -5.09
N THR A 108 4.26 -3.73 -4.05
CA THR A 108 3.86 -4.42 -2.82
C THR A 108 4.28 -3.63 -1.58
N PRO A 109 3.37 -3.32 -0.64
CA PRO A 109 3.74 -2.59 0.56
C PRO A 109 4.49 -3.45 1.58
N ASP A 110 5.39 -2.80 2.28
CA ASP A 110 6.16 -3.29 3.41
C ASP A 110 5.99 -2.37 4.62
N VAL A 111 5.90 -2.94 5.82
CA VAL A 111 5.85 -2.20 7.09
C VAL A 111 6.72 -2.91 8.11
N ARG A 112 7.74 -2.23 8.65
CA ARG A 112 8.67 -2.74 9.65
C ARG A 112 9.30 -4.08 9.25
N GLY A 113 9.73 -4.20 7.98
CA GLY A 113 10.40 -5.39 7.44
C GLY A 113 9.49 -6.59 7.15
N LEU A 114 8.18 -6.43 7.31
CA LEU A 114 7.18 -7.44 7.01
C LEU A 114 6.37 -7.03 5.79
N SER A 115 6.28 -7.91 4.80
CA SER A 115 5.64 -7.66 3.52
C SER A 115 4.55 -8.68 3.21
N GLY A 116 4.01 -8.62 2.00
CA GLY A 116 3.04 -9.60 1.53
C GLY A 116 1.80 -9.66 2.44
N GLU A 117 1.46 -10.84 2.90
CA GLU A 117 0.32 -11.06 3.81
C GLU A 117 0.59 -10.62 5.26
N GLY A 118 1.83 -10.24 5.61
CA GLY A 118 2.18 -9.65 6.90
C GLY A 118 1.68 -8.20 7.07
N VAL A 119 1.23 -7.55 5.98
CA VAL A 119 0.66 -6.19 5.97
C VAL A 119 -0.78 -6.24 5.48
N LEU A 120 -1.71 -5.78 6.32
CA LEU A 120 -3.13 -5.69 5.97
C LEU A 120 -3.43 -4.40 5.21
N ILE A 121 -4.07 -4.53 4.04
CA ILE A 121 -4.54 -3.39 3.24
C ILE A 121 -6.06 -3.30 3.34
N LEU A 122 -6.56 -2.10 3.63
CA LEU A 122 -8.00 -1.79 3.72
C LEU A 122 -8.36 -0.61 2.82
N PHE A 123 -9.43 -0.74 2.03
CA PHE A 123 -10.04 0.38 1.31
C PHE A 123 -11.41 0.69 1.91
N ASP A 124 -11.54 1.86 2.59
CA ASP A 124 -12.72 2.23 3.40
C ASP A 124 -13.15 1.14 4.41
N GLY A 125 -12.24 0.25 4.81
CA GLY A 125 -12.48 -0.88 5.70
C GLY A 125 -12.73 -2.23 5.00
N ALA A 126 -12.80 -2.29 3.67
CA ALA A 126 -12.84 -3.53 2.89
C ALA A 126 -11.44 -4.12 2.73
N ARG A 127 -11.23 -5.38 3.13
CA ARG A 127 -9.95 -6.09 2.98
C ARG A 127 -9.60 -6.27 1.51
N GLN A 128 -8.32 -6.09 1.19
CA GLN A 128 -7.72 -6.39 -0.10
C GLN A 128 -6.87 -7.65 0.04
N SER A 129 -7.46 -8.80 -0.30
CA SER A 129 -6.85 -10.13 -0.06
C SER A 129 -6.10 -10.67 -1.29
N TYR A 130 -6.03 -9.92 -2.41
CA TYR A 130 -5.26 -10.38 -3.57
C TYR A 130 -3.79 -10.56 -3.21
N LEU A 131 -3.23 -11.71 -3.54
CA LEU A 131 -1.83 -12.03 -3.33
C LEU A 131 -1.27 -12.82 -4.53
N SER A 132 -0.11 -12.38 -4.98
CA SER A 132 0.69 -13.06 -6.00
C SER A 132 2.16 -12.99 -5.62
N GLY A 133 2.93 -14.00 -6.01
CA GLY A 133 4.38 -13.96 -5.87
C GLY A 133 5.05 -12.98 -6.85
N HIS A 134 4.34 -12.60 -7.92
CA HIS A 134 4.87 -11.76 -8.98
C HIS A 134 4.15 -10.42 -9.09
N ASP A 135 2.81 -10.40 -9.04
CA ASP A 135 2.02 -9.18 -9.19
C ASP A 135 1.98 -8.35 -7.92
N GLY A 136 1.75 -7.05 -8.08
CA GLY A 136 1.51 -6.13 -6.98
C GLY A 136 0.15 -6.33 -6.32
N ARG A 137 -0.07 -5.56 -5.24
CA ARG A 137 -1.28 -5.63 -4.41
C ARG A 137 -2.00 -4.29 -4.23
N PHE A 138 -1.46 -3.21 -4.77
CA PHE A 138 -1.86 -1.86 -4.40
C PHE A 138 -2.56 -1.14 -5.55
N PHE A 139 -3.71 -1.71 -5.98
CA PHE A 139 -4.47 -1.25 -7.13
C PHE A 139 -5.45 -0.13 -6.76
N VAL A 140 -4.94 1.09 -6.61
CA VAL A 140 -5.76 2.28 -6.33
C VAL A 140 -5.12 3.54 -6.93
N ASP A 141 -5.95 4.39 -7.55
CA ASP A 141 -5.50 5.66 -8.10
C ASP A 141 -5.48 6.76 -7.02
N PRO A 142 -4.39 7.55 -6.89
CA PRO A 142 -4.30 8.64 -5.90
C PRO A 142 -5.43 9.69 -5.97
N GLU A 143 -6.04 9.93 -7.15
CA GLU A 143 -7.16 10.87 -7.28
C GLU A 143 -8.41 10.42 -6.49
N LEU A 144 -8.54 9.13 -6.19
CA LEU A 144 -9.65 8.56 -5.40
C LEU A 144 -9.43 8.69 -3.89
N VAL A 145 -8.21 9.03 -3.47
CA VAL A 145 -7.79 8.94 -2.07
C VAL A 145 -8.00 10.26 -1.35
N ARG A 146 -8.67 10.20 -0.19
CA ARG A 146 -8.81 11.30 0.76
C ARG A 146 -7.70 11.31 1.80
N ALA A 147 -7.34 10.12 2.31
CA ALA A 147 -6.27 9.97 3.28
C ALA A 147 -5.73 8.53 3.24
N VAL A 148 -4.46 8.38 3.61
CA VAL A 148 -3.85 7.09 3.91
C VAL A 148 -3.46 7.07 5.37
N GLU A 149 -3.91 6.05 6.11
CA GLU A 149 -3.50 5.78 7.49
C GLU A 149 -2.57 4.57 7.50
N VAL A 150 -1.40 4.69 8.10
CA VAL A 150 -0.45 3.59 8.29
C VAL A 150 -0.26 3.37 9.78
N VAL A 151 -0.89 2.30 10.29
CA VAL A 151 -0.74 1.87 11.69
C VAL A 151 0.37 0.83 11.73
N ARG A 152 1.44 1.11 12.45
CA ARG A 152 2.63 0.25 12.51
C ARG A 152 2.61 -0.65 13.74
N GLY A 153 3.15 -1.86 13.57
CA GLY A 153 3.21 -2.87 14.63
C GLY A 153 1.96 -3.76 14.73
N PRO A 154 1.89 -4.61 15.78
CA PRO A 154 0.90 -5.68 15.88
C PRO A 154 -0.50 -5.14 16.09
N THR A 155 -1.35 -5.27 15.09
CA THR A 155 -2.73 -4.80 15.10
C THR A 155 -3.77 -5.93 15.00
N SER A 156 -3.33 -7.20 15.06
CA SER A 156 -4.23 -8.37 14.99
C SER A 156 -5.32 -8.36 16.07
N ALA A 157 -5.06 -7.75 17.24
CA ALA A 157 -6.08 -7.61 18.30
C ALA A 157 -7.36 -6.85 17.86
N LEU A 158 -7.30 -6.12 16.74
CA LEU A 158 -8.47 -5.44 16.15
C LEU A 158 -8.85 -5.99 14.78
N TYR A 159 -7.87 -6.48 14.01
CA TYR A 159 -8.04 -6.80 12.60
C TYR A 159 -7.78 -8.28 12.25
N GLY A 160 -7.30 -9.11 13.20
CA GLY A 160 -7.04 -10.53 13.00
C GLY A 160 -5.85 -10.79 12.08
N SER A 161 -5.91 -11.86 11.30
CA SER A 161 -4.84 -12.33 10.45
C SER A 161 -4.32 -11.28 9.47
N GLY A 162 -2.99 -11.28 9.26
CA GLY A 162 -2.31 -10.44 8.26
C GLY A 162 -1.90 -9.05 8.77
N ALA A 163 -2.02 -8.77 10.07
CA ALA A 163 -1.66 -7.49 10.64
C ALA A 163 -0.46 -7.61 11.60
N LEU A 164 0.61 -8.32 11.16
CA LEU A 164 1.86 -8.48 11.90
C LEU A 164 2.70 -7.17 11.88
N GLY A 165 3.02 -6.69 10.66
CA GLY A 165 3.77 -5.46 10.45
C GLY A 165 2.91 -4.22 10.65
N GLY A 166 1.63 -4.30 10.33
CA GLY A 166 0.69 -3.21 10.48
C GLY A 166 -0.50 -3.24 9.53
N VAL A 167 -1.19 -2.09 9.47
CA VAL A 167 -2.35 -1.87 8.60
C VAL A 167 -2.14 -0.62 7.77
N ILE A 168 -2.35 -0.73 6.46
CA ILE A 168 -2.46 0.41 5.54
C ILE A 168 -3.94 0.57 5.18
N ALA A 169 -4.54 1.66 5.64
CA ALA A 169 -5.93 1.95 5.40
C ALA A 169 -6.08 3.17 4.49
N VAL A 170 -6.66 2.96 3.32
CA VAL A 170 -6.97 4.01 2.34
C VAL A 170 -8.41 4.45 2.54
N ARG A 171 -8.61 5.74 2.77
CA ARG A 171 -9.94 6.37 2.81
C ARG A 171 -10.20 7.06 1.47
N THR A 172 -11.33 6.77 0.86
CA THR A 172 -11.71 7.39 -0.41
C THR A 172 -12.39 8.75 -0.22
N ILE A 173 -12.34 9.58 -1.27
CA ILE A 173 -12.99 10.90 -1.31
C ILE A 173 -14.50 10.82 -1.01
N THR A 174 -15.02 11.92 -0.50
CA THR A 174 -16.45 12.13 -0.18
C THR A 174 -16.94 13.45 -0.76
N ALA A 175 -18.24 13.69 -0.76
CA ALA A 175 -18.78 14.97 -1.23
C ALA A 175 -18.32 16.16 -0.35
N GLN A 176 -17.98 15.91 0.92
CA GLN A 176 -17.50 16.95 1.84
C GLN A 176 -16.13 17.52 1.44
N ASP A 177 -15.30 16.73 0.75
CA ASP A 177 -13.98 17.16 0.30
C ASP A 177 -14.04 18.20 -0.84
N PHE A 178 -15.23 18.39 -1.43
CA PHE A 178 -15.44 19.25 -2.62
C PHE A 178 -16.46 20.37 -2.44
N LEU A 179 -17.27 20.36 -1.39
CA LEU A 179 -18.34 21.34 -1.17
C LEU A 179 -18.00 22.24 0.01
N ASP A 180 -17.89 23.53 -0.26
CA ASP A 180 -17.84 24.56 0.80
C ASP A 180 -19.23 24.68 1.47
N GLU A 181 -19.29 25.39 2.60
CA GLU A 181 -20.55 25.63 3.33
C GLU A 181 -21.60 26.30 2.42
N GLY A 182 -22.79 25.75 2.41
CA GLY A 182 -23.91 26.22 1.60
C GLY A 182 -23.93 25.77 0.13
N GLN A 183 -22.89 25.13 -0.37
CA GLN A 183 -22.87 24.54 -1.72
C GLN A 183 -23.60 23.21 -1.75
N ARG A 184 -24.28 22.95 -2.89
CA ARG A 184 -25.09 21.73 -3.08
C ARG A 184 -24.57 20.84 -4.21
N ALA A 185 -23.77 21.37 -5.09
CA ALA A 185 -23.16 20.62 -6.17
C ALA A 185 -21.75 21.15 -6.43
N GLY A 186 -20.91 20.31 -7.01
CA GLY A 186 -19.57 20.73 -7.40
C GLY A 186 -19.00 19.82 -8.46
N VAL A 187 -18.03 20.35 -9.17
CA VAL A 187 -17.23 19.60 -10.13
C VAL A 187 -15.75 19.93 -9.93
N LYS A 188 -14.88 18.93 -10.09
CA LYS A 188 -13.43 19.10 -10.25
C LYS A 188 -13.04 18.45 -11.57
N VAL A 189 -12.21 19.12 -12.35
CA VAL A 189 -11.54 18.51 -13.51
C VAL A 189 -10.05 18.70 -13.33
N SER A 190 -9.26 17.70 -13.72
CA SER A 190 -7.80 17.73 -13.63
C SER A 190 -7.16 17.20 -14.89
N SER A 191 -5.99 17.71 -15.23
CA SER A 191 -5.13 17.18 -16.28
C SER A 191 -3.69 17.32 -15.84
N GLY A 192 -2.89 16.26 -16.02
CA GLY A 192 -1.50 16.21 -15.62
C GLY A 192 -0.63 15.55 -16.68
N TYR A 193 0.66 15.87 -16.61
CA TYR A 193 1.71 15.27 -17.41
C TYR A 193 2.97 15.08 -16.57
N GLN A 194 3.68 13.99 -16.81
CA GLN A 194 5.04 13.78 -16.30
C GLN A 194 5.96 13.23 -17.39
N SER A 195 7.24 13.57 -17.31
CA SER A 195 8.20 13.34 -18.40
C SER A 195 8.88 11.97 -18.36
N VAL A 196 9.07 11.38 -17.18
CA VAL A 196 9.89 10.17 -16.99
C VAL A 196 9.35 8.94 -17.70
N ASN A 197 8.06 8.91 -17.98
CA ASN A 197 7.37 7.85 -18.73
C ASN A 197 6.32 8.41 -19.70
N ASP A 198 6.45 9.70 -20.04
CA ASP A 198 5.49 10.37 -20.91
C ASP A 198 4.02 10.23 -20.47
N GLU A 199 3.77 10.02 -19.17
CA GLU A 199 2.41 9.86 -18.66
C GLU A 199 1.60 11.13 -18.84
N TRP A 200 0.37 10.96 -19.35
CA TRP A 200 -0.66 11.95 -19.20
C TRP A 200 -1.84 11.39 -18.43
N ARG A 201 -2.47 12.24 -17.62
CA ARG A 201 -3.68 11.89 -16.89
C ARG A 201 -4.78 12.91 -17.07
N MET A 202 -6.02 12.44 -16.97
CA MET A 202 -7.22 13.29 -16.92
C MET A 202 -8.18 12.74 -15.87
N GLY A 203 -8.72 13.62 -15.05
CA GLY A 203 -9.68 13.26 -14.01
C GLY A 203 -10.90 14.18 -14.02
N ALA A 204 -12.03 13.64 -13.63
CA ALA A 204 -13.26 14.39 -13.39
C ALA A 204 -13.97 13.87 -12.14
N THR A 205 -14.32 14.77 -11.23
CA THR A 205 -15.11 14.48 -10.02
C THR A 205 -16.37 15.31 -10.05
N GLY A 206 -17.53 14.67 -9.85
CA GLY A 206 -18.81 15.33 -9.66
C GLY A 206 -19.36 15.04 -8.27
N VAL A 207 -19.88 16.05 -7.59
CA VAL A 207 -20.49 15.90 -6.27
C VAL A 207 -21.86 16.56 -6.23
N TRP A 208 -22.74 15.98 -5.44
CA TRP A 208 -24.06 16.53 -5.21
C TRP A 208 -24.53 16.23 -3.78
N ARG A 209 -25.29 17.19 -3.20
CA ARG A 209 -25.91 17.09 -1.88
C ARG A 209 -27.35 17.57 -1.94
N SER A 210 -28.26 16.82 -1.32
CA SER A 210 -29.67 17.19 -1.23
C SER A 210 -29.89 18.49 -0.42
N GLU A 211 -31.02 19.17 -0.62
CA GLU A 211 -31.36 20.43 0.08
C GLU A 211 -31.47 20.23 1.60
N ASP A 212 -31.87 19.05 2.06
CA ASP A 212 -32.02 18.70 3.47
C ASP A 212 -30.77 18.04 4.06
N ASP A 213 -29.62 18.08 3.38
CA ASP A 213 -28.32 17.50 3.74
C ASP A 213 -28.35 15.98 4.03
N LYS A 214 -29.45 15.31 3.65
CA LYS A 214 -29.60 13.86 3.93
C LYS A 214 -28.90 12.96 2.94
N VAL A 215 -28.72 13.39 1.72
CA VAL A 215 -28.09 12.58 0.68
C VAL A 215 -26.89 13.30 0.11
N ASP A 216 -25.75 12.62 0.09
CA ASP A 216 -24.54 13.03 -0.63
C ASP A 216 -24.20 11.99 -1.70
N VAL A 217 -23.71 12.46 -2.83
CA VAL A 217 -23.17 11.60 -3.90
C VAL A 217 -21.84 12.19 -4.37
N VAL A 218 -20.82 11.35 -4.50
CA VAL A 218 -19.57 11.67 -5.20
C VAL A 218 -19.32 10.62 -6.27
N GLY A 219 -18.97 11.07 -7.47
CA GLY A 219 -18.49 10.23 -8.56
C GLY A 219 -17.18 10.76 -9.09
N ASN A 220 -16.21 9.88 -9.25
CA ASN A 220 -14.93 10.19 -9.89
C ASN A 220 -14.65 9.24 -11.04
N PHE A 221 -13.92 9.75 -12.02
CA PHE A 221 -13.41 9.01 -13.15
C PHE A 221 -12.03 9.58 -13.50
N THR A 222 -11.03 8.70 -13.61
CA THR A 222 -9.64 9.07 -13.94
C THR A 222 -9.08 8.10 -14.97
N ILE A 223 -8.40 8.63 -15.97
CA ILE A 223 -7.64 7.88 -16.96
C ILE A 223 -6.18 8.31 -16.89
N ARG A 224 -5.29 7.33 -17.04
CA ARG A 224 -3.84 7.51 -17.19
C ARG A 224 -3.36 6.71 -18.37
N ASN A 225 -2.36 7.22 -19.05
CA ASN A 225 -1.68 6.51 -20.11
C ASN A 225 -0.20 6.88 -20.04
N SER A 226 0.66 5.89 -19.92
CA SER A 226 2.11 6.07 -19.83
C SER A 226 2.84 5.17 -20.82
N GLY A 227 4.10 5.48 -21.06
CA GLY A 227 5.06 4.63 -21.75
C GLY A 227 6.04 4.05 -20.75
N ASP A 228 7.15 3.53 -21.29
CA ASP A 228 8.28 3.00 -20.51
C ASP A 228 8.87 4.05 -19.57
N ILE A 229 9.45 3.59 -18.45
CA ILE A 229 10.03 4.45 -17.43
C ILE A 229 11.53 4.64 -17.72
N GLU A 230 11.96 5.89 -17.93
CA GLU A 230 13.39 6.23 -17.96
C GLU A 230 13.99 6.18 -16.55
N LEU A 231 14.91 5.25 -16.31
CA LEU A 231 15.58 5.08 -15.02
C LEU A 231 16.75 6.06 -14.87
N GLY A 232 17.18 6.32 -13.63
CA GLY A 232 18.38 7.11 -13.33
C GLY A 232 19.66 6.55 -13.94
N SER A 233 19.70 5.24 -14.18
CA SER A 233 20.77 4.57 -14.94
C SER A 233 20.79 4.90 -16.42
N GLY A 234 19.78 5.59 -16.95
CA GLY A 234 19.61 5.88 -18.38
C GLY A 234 19.09 4.70 -19.21
N LEU A 235 18.57 3.67 -18.56
CA LEU A 235 17.88 2.55 -19.19
C LEU A 235 16.37 2.78 -19.17
N ASP A 236 15.68 2.34 -20.22
CA ASP A 236 14.21 2.30 -20.24
C ASP A 236 13.73 1.00 -19.62
N LEU A 237 12.83 1.11 -18.65
CA LEU A 237 12.15 -0.02 -18.03
C LEU A 237 10.79 -0.19 -18.71
N GLU A 238 10.55 -1.36 -19.32
CA GLU A 238 9.27 -1.71 -19.92
C GLU A 238 8.15 -1.63 -18.88
N ALA A 239 7.23 -0.68 -19.03
CA ALA A 239 6.18 -0.35 -18.06
C ALA A 239 5.02 0.45 -18.69
N ASP A 240 4.81 0.29 -20.01
CA ASP A 240 3.67 0.93 -20.73
C ASP A 240 2.36 0.51 -20.05
N ASP A 241 1.59 1.48 -19.52
CA ASP A 241 0.31 1.19 -18.89
C ASP A 241 -0.82 2.14 -19.31
N GLU A 242 -2.05 1.59 -19.35
CA GLU A 242 -3.30 2.33 -19.52
C GLU A 242 -4.20 2.03 -18.33
N ILE A 243 -4.51 3.05 -17.50
CA ILE A 243 -5.31 2.88 -16.29
C ILE A 243 -6.62 3.63 -16.41
N LEU A 244 -7.70 2.96 -16.04
CA LEU A 244 -9.03 3.52 -15.85
C LEU A 244 -9.50 3.29 -14.43
N SER A 245 -9.61 4.35 -13.64
CA SER A 245 -10.09 4.29 -12.27
C SER A 245 -11.42 5.01 -12.10
N SER A 246 -12.29 4.49 -11.24
CA SER A 246 -13.61 5.07 -10.99
C SER A 246 -14.03 4.87 -9.53
N LEU A 247 -14.76 5.84 -9.01
CA LEU A 247 -15.44 5.76 -7.72
C LEU A 247 -16.86 6.31 -7.84
N LEU A 248 -17.82 5.58 -7.29
CA LEU A 248 -19.16 6.09 -7.01
C LEU A 248 -19.47 5.83 -5.53
N LYS A 249 -19.74 6.88 -4.76
CA LYS A 249 -20.06 6.77 -3.35
C LYS A 249 -21.28 7.61 -3.02
N THR A 250 -22.21 7.03 -2.30
CA THR A 250 -23.45 7.68 -1.84
C THR A 250 -23.54 7.56 -0.35
N THR A 251 -23.86 8.66 0.34
CA THR A 251 -24.14 8.66 1.78
C THR A 251 -25.57 9.15 2.00
N PHE A 252 -26.32 8.43 2.83
CA PHE A 252 -27.70 8.76 3.22
C PHE A 252 -27.82 8.88 4.75
N ARG A 253 -28.34 10.00 5.21
CA ARG A 253 -28.55 10.35 6.63
C ARG A 253 -30.05 10.58 6.86
N PRO A 254 -30.85 9.51 7.07
CA PRO A 254 -32.31 9.65 7.29
C PRO A 254 -32.64 10.43 8.56
N SER A 255 -31.79 10.36 9.57
CA SER A 255 -31.84 11.13 10.83
C SER A 255 -30.42 11.38 11.33
N GLU A 256 -30.28 12.14 12.42
CA GLU A 256 -28.98 12.41 13.09
C GLU A 256 -28.34 11.13 13.65
N GLU A 257 -29.14 10.10 13.92
CA GLU A 257 -28.67 8.84 14.50
C GLU A 257 -28.13 7.85 13.46
N TRP A 258 -28.54 7.99 12.20
CA TRP A 258 -28.21 7.03 11.15
C TRP A 258 -27.39 7.63 10.04
N THR A 259 -26.28 6.98 9.72
CA THR A 259 -25.51 7.24 8.50
C THR A 259 -25.34 5.93 7.74
N LEU A 260 -25.82 5.90 6.50
CA LEU A 260 -25.64 4.78 5.59
C LEU A 260 -24.80 5.23 4.42
N SER A 261 -23.80 4.45 4.03
CA SER A 261 -23.05 4.71 2.80
C SER A 261 -22.92 3.45 1.97
N ALA A 262 -22.87 3.65 0.67
CA ALA A 262 -22.55 2.61 -0.30
C ALA A 262 -21.54 3.14 -1.29
N SER A 263 -20.54 2.36 -1.63
CA SER A 263 -19.52 2.73 -2.61
C SER A 263 -19.19 1.58 -3.56
N TRP A 264 -18.83 1.96 -4.77
CA TRP A 264 -18.19 1.09 -5.75
C TRP A 264 -16.93 1.79 -6.24
N MET A 265 -15.80 1.10 -6.14
CA MET A 265 -14.51 1.53 -6.63
C MET A 265 -14.01 0.51 -7.65
N ARG A 266 -13.47 0.99 -8.76
CA ARG A 266 -12.83 0.16 -9.77
C ARG A 266 -11.46 0.71 -10.13
N TYR A 267 -10.49 -0.17 -10.29
CA TYR A 267 -9.22 0.06 -10.94
C TYR A 267 -9.07 -0.96 -12.07
N GLY A 268 -9.01 -0.47 -13.31
CA GLY A 268 -8.69 -1.27 -14.47
C GLY A 268 -7.35 -0.82 -15.02
N GLY A 269 -6.41 -1.73 -15.19
CA GLY A 269 -5.09 -1.46 -15.74
C GLY A 269 -4.77 -2.44 -16.85
N ASN A 270 -4.20 -1.95 -17.96
CA ASN A 270 -3.61 -2.77 -19.00
C ASN A 270 -2.17 -2.34 -19.18
N SER A 271 -1.23 -3.31 -19.17
CA SER A 271 0.19 -3.03 -19.33
C SER A 271 0.87 -4.08 -20.20
N VAL A 272 1.96 -3.68 -20.86
CA VAL A 272 2.90 -4.60 -21.49
C VAL A 272 4.19 -4.58 -20.68
N ASP A 273 4.39 -5.64 -19.92
CA ASP A 273 5.52 -5.78 -19.00
C ASP A 273 5.96 -7.26 -18.89
N PRO A 274 7.12 -7.57 -18.27
CA PRO A 274 7.50 -8.95 -18.02
C PRO A 274 6.48 -9.70 -17.16
N ASN A 275 6.38 -11.02 -17.33
CA ASN A 275 5.53 -11.90 -16.52
C ASN A 275 5.73 -11.71 -15.00
N ASN A 276 6.99 -11.55 -14.56
CA ASN A 276 7.30 -11.03 -13.24
C ASN A 276 7.65 -9.55 -13.33
N PRO A 277 6.71 -8.62 -13.05
CA PRO A 277 6.92 -7.19 -13.18
C PRO A 277 7.69 -6.60 -12.01
N GLN A 278 7.97 -7.36 -10.96
CA GLN A 278 8.66 -6.86 -9.77
C GLN A 278 10.13 -6.54 -10.06
N GLY A 279 10.59 -5.39 -9.61
CA GLY A 279 11.98 -4.99 -9.68
C GLY A 279 12.53 -4.90 -11.09
N ASN A 280 13.79 -5.31 -11.22
CA ASN A 280 14.59 -5.22 -12.45
C ASN A 280 14.53 -6.49 -13.31
N ASN A 281 13.51 -7.31 -13.19
CA ASN A 281 13.42 -8.50 -14.02
C ASN A 281 13.18 -8.07 -15.48
N PRO A 282 14.20 -8.13 -16.37
CA PRO A 282 13.98 -7.85 -17.78
C PRO A 282 13.20 -8.98 -18.42
N ALA A 283 12.53 -8.68 -19.50
CA ALA A 283 11.99 -9.73 -20.36
C ALA A 283 13.10 -10.66 -20.88
N GLY A 284 12.83 -11.95 -20.88
CA GLY A 284 13.79 -12.96 -21.31
C GLY A 284 13.29 -14.39 -21.14
N PRO A 285 14.14 -15.40 -21.40
CA PRO A 285 13.74 -16.79 -21.22
C PRO A 285 13.28 -17.07 -19.78
N GLY A 286 11.99 -17.43 -19.62
CA GLY A 286 11.35 -17.69 -18.32
C GLY A 286 10.74 -16.45 -17.66
N ASN A 287 10.85 -15.29 -18.29
CA ASN A 287 10.18 -14.06 -17.89
C ASN A 287 9.78 -13.27 -19.16
N GLU A 288 8.96 -13.91 -20.00
CA GLU A 288 8.52 -13.35 -21.27
C GLU A 288 7.60 -12.14 -21.03
N ASN A 289 7.56 -11.20 -21.99
CA ASN A 289 6.60 -10.10 -21.97
C ASN A 289 5.17 -10.64 -22.15
N VAL A 290 4.27 -10.09 -21.33
CA VAL A 290 2.84 -10.37 -21.36
C VAL A 290 2.05 -9.08 -21.61
N ASP A 291 0.88 -9.23 -22.22
CA ASP A 291 -0.17 -8.24 -22.18
C ASP A 291 -0.98 -8.54 -20.92
N ARG A 292 -0.82 -7.68 -19.90
CA ARG A 292 -1.41 -7.85 -18.56
C ARG A 292 -2.65 -6.99 -18.42
N ASP A 293 -3.75 -7.62 -18.06
CA ASP A 293 -5.01 -6.95 -17.70
C ASP A 293 -5.29 -7.12 -16.20
N ILE A 294 -5.48 -6.01 -15.51
CA ILE A 294 -5.82 -5.95 -14.08
C ILE A 294 -7.21 -5.36 -13.95
N ASP A 295 -8.16 -6.08 -13.35
CA ASP A 295 -9.49 -5.59 -13.00
C ASP A 295 -9.76 -5.79 -11.51
N SER A 296 -9.67 -4.70 -10.75
CA SER A 296 -9.93 -4.66 -9.31
C SER A 296 -11.23 -3.92 -9.03
N ASN A 297 -12.17 -4.57 -8.37
CA ASN A 297 -13.46 -4.03 -8.00
C ASN A 297 -13.70 -4.16 -6.50
N THR A 298 -14.10 -3.09 -5.84
CA THR A 298 -14.53 -3.07 -4.43
C THR A 298 -15.93 -2.50 -4.32
N LEU A 299 -16.88 -3.31 -3.84
CA LEU A 299 -18.22 -2.89 -3.44
C LEU A 299 -18.28 -2.88 -1.90
N GLN A 300 -18.80 -1.81 -1.33
CA GLN A 300 -18.89 -1.67 0.12
C GLN A 300 -20.20 -1.01 0.54
N GLY A 301 -20.75 -1.47 1.65
CA GLY A 301 -21.83 -0.80 2.37
C GLY A 301 -21.45 -0.59 3.83
N ASN A 302 -21.73 0.59 4.35
CA ASN A 302 -21.52 0.91 5.76
C ASN A 302 -22.82 1.44 6.37
N VAL A 303 -23.14 1.00 7.58
CA VAL A 303 -24.26 1.48 8.38
C VAL A 303 -23.74 1.86 9.76
N ASN A 304 -23.73 3.15 10.06
CA ASN A 304 -23.47 3.65 11.41
C ASN A 304 -24.78 4.02 12.08
N TYR A 305 -24.99 3.51 13.30
CA TYR A 305 -26.09 3.85 14.18
C TYR A 305 -25.57 4.39 15.50
N ASN A 306 -25.75 5.68 15.72
CA ASN A 306 -25.26 6.43 16.88
C ASN A 306 -26.40 7.26 17.50
N PRO A 307 -27.32 6.62 18.26
CA PRO A 307 -28.41 7.31 18.95
C PRO A 307 -27.84 8.15 20.10
N ALA A 308 -28.65 9.07 20.61
CA ALA A 308 -28.30 9.96 21.73
C ALA A 308 -28.14 9.18 23.06
N THR A 309 -27.37 8.09 23.08
CA THR A 309 -27.01 7.29 24.25
C THR A 309 -25.51 7.01 24.27
N ASN A 310 -24.94 6.90 25.44
CA ASN A 310 -23.53 6.57 25.59
C ASN A 310 -23.22 5.06 25.37
N LEU A 311 -24.26 4.22 25.20
CA LEU A 311 -24.09 2.77 25.12
C LEU A 311 -23.99 2.22 23.70
N ILE A 312 -24.48 2.98 22.71
CA ILE A 312 -24.58 2.52 21.34
C ILE A 312 -23.93 3.55 20.43
N ASP A 313 -22.94 3.11 19.71
CA ASP A 313 -22.32 3.73 18.55
C ASP A 313 -21.83 2.57 17.68
N ALA A 314 -22.79 1.99 16.97
CA ALA A 314 -22.63 0.73 16.24
C ALA A 314 -22.26 1.01 14.78
N ASN A 315 -21.28 0.26 14.27
CA ASN A 315 -20.82 0.36 12.90
C ASN A 315 -20.83 -1.03 12.25
N LEU A 316 -21.59 -1.18 11.17
CA LEU A 316 -21.67 -2.40 10.36
C LEU A 316 -21.09 -2.11 8.99
N VAL A 317 -20.07 -2.86 8.59
CA VAL A 317 -19.44 -2.81 7.26
C VAL A 317 -19.66 -4.14 6.56
N GLY A 318 -20.22 -4.12 5.36
CA GLY A 318 -20.27 -5.27 4.46
C GLY A 318 -19.54 -4.94 3.18
N TYR A 319 -18.75 -5.86 2.64
CA TYR A 319 -17.98 -5.63 1.42
C TYR A 319 -17.84 -6.87 0.55
N PHE A 320 -17.62 -6.61 -0.72
CA PHE A 320 -17.22 -7.60 -1.72
C PHE A 320 -16.09 -6.99 -2.56
N THR A 321 -14.97 -7.71 -2.66
CA THR A 321 -13.87 -7.34 -3.56
C THR A 321 -13.64 -8.46 -4.57
N ARG A 322 -13.30 -8.09 -5.79
CA ARG A 322 -12.87 -9.00 -6.83
C ARG A 322 -11.67 -8.42 -7.54
N ASN A 323 -10.56 -9.15 -7.51
CA ASN A 323 -9.32 -8.79 -8.18
C ASN A 323 -8.98 -9.90 -9.18
N THR A 324 -8.85 -9.52 -10.43
CA THR A 324 -8.48 -10.44 -11.52
C THR A 324 -7.25 -9.88 -12.21
N VAL A 325 -6.23 -10.72 -12.38
CA VAL A 325 -5.07 -10.44 -13.23
C VAL A 325 -5.03 -11.53 -14.31
N THR A 326 -5.02 -11.10 -15.57
CA THR A 326 -4.90 -11.95 -16.74
C THR A 326 -3.63 -11.59 -17.48
N GLU A 327 -2.87 -12.57 -17.90
CA GLU A 327 -1.60 -12.41 -18.59
C GLU A 327 -1.64 -13.22 -19.90
N ASP A 328 -1.58 -12.51 -21.02
CA ASP A 328 -1.48 -13.09 -22.36
C ASP A 328 -0.02 -13.01 -22.82
N GLU A 329 0.66 -14.16 -22.94
CA GLU A 329 2.05 -14.20 -23.45
C GLU A 329 2.09 -13.73 -24.90
N ILE A 330 2.90 -12.70 -25.18
CA ILE A 330 2.93 -12.03 -26.50
C ILE A 330 3.46 -12.95 -27.59
N ASP A 331 4.43 -13.77 -27.30
CA ASP A 331 5.11 -14.65 -28.26
C ASP A 331 4.50 -16.05 -28.36
N THR A 332 3.53 -16.38 -27.53
CA THR A 332 2.84 -17.67 -27.52
C THR A 332 1.32 -17.49 -27.62
N THR A 333 0.56 -18.52 -27.36
CA THR A 333 -0.90 -18.47 -27.22
C THR A 333 -1.33 -18.77 -25.79
N ARG A 334 -0.38 -18.73 -24.84
CA ARG A 334 -0.67 -19.00 -23.44
C ARG A 334 -1.33 -17.79 -22.80
N THR A 335 -2.44 -18.06 -22.15
CA THR A 335 -3.16 -17.12 -21.29
C THR A 335 -3.25 -17.73 -19.92
N VAL A 336 -2.80 -17.00 -18.90
CA VAL A 336 -2.99 -17.38 -17.51
C VAL A 336 -3.79 -16.31 -16.77
N SER A 337 -4.54 -16.74 -15.77
CA SER A 337 -5.23 -15.77 -14.90
C SER A 337 -5.23 -16.21 -13.46
N ARG A 338 -5.36 -15.22 -12.59
CA ARG A 338 -5.64 -15.37 -11.16
C ARG A 338 -6.78 -14.45 -10.80
N GLU A 339 -7.79 -15.00 -10.15
CA GLU A 339 -8.91 -14.25 -9.60
C GLU A 339 -9.01 -14.52 -8.10
N VAL A 340 -9.16 -13.47 -7.30
CA VAL A 340 -9.43 -13.56 -5.87
C VAL A 340 -10.69 -12.75 -5.56
N GLU A 341 -11.70 -13.42 -5.02
CA GLU A 341 -12.92 -12.79 -4.51
C GLU A 341 -12.91 -12.82 -2.98
N THR A 342 -13.22 -11.68 -2.35
CA THR A 342 -13.39 -11.57 -0.90
C THR A 342 -14.79 -11.06 -0.59
N PHE A 343 -15.53 -11.79 0.23
CA PHE A 343 -16.76 -11.31 0.86
C PHE A 343 -16.55 -11.18 2.36
N GLY A 344 -16.88 -10.02 2.94
CA GLY A 344 -16.74 -9.83 4.37
C GLY A 344 -17.84 -8.98 5.00
N VAL A 345 -18.01 -9.19 6.30
CA VAL A 345 -18.90 -8.42 7.17
C VAL A 345 -18.23 -8.20 8.51
N SER A 346 -18.17 -6.96 8.98
CA SER A 346 -17.72 -6.62 10.33
C SER A 346 -18.75 -5.76 11.05
N LEU A 347 -18.92 -6.01 12.35
CA LEU A 347 -19.78 -5.23 13.23
C LEU A 347 -19.01 -4.89 14.49
N ASP A 348 -19.01 -3.62 14.85
CA ASP A 348 -18.49 -3.16 16.15
C ASP A 348 -19.45 -2.19 16.82
N ASN A 349 -19.32 -2.06 18.14
CA ASN A 349 -20.03 -1.10 18.95
C ASN A 349 -19.09 -0.44 19.95
N ARG A 350 -19.30 0.83 20.22
CA ARG A 350 -18.60 1.61 21.24
C ARG A 350 -19.57 2.03 22.32
N SER A 351 -19.25 1.67 23.57
CA SER A 351 -20.01 2.09 24.75
C SER A 351 -19.15 2.99 25.63
N ARG A 352 -19.61 4.18 25.94
CA ARG A 352 -18.89 5.22 26.68
C ARG A 352 -19.45 5.40 28.07
N PHE A 353 -18.56 5.46 29.06
CA PHE A 353 -18.91 5.64 30.48
C PHE A 353 -18.04 6.73 31.07
N GLU A 354 -18.64 7.61 31.85
CA GLU A 354 -17.94 8.68 32.57
C GLU A 354 -18.18 8.56 34.07
N ALA A 355 -17.09 8.67 34.86
CA ALA A 355 -17.16 8.60 36.32
C ALA A 355 -16.16 9.57 36.95
N GLY A 356 -16.58 10.82 37.14
CA GLY A 356 -15.74 11.88 37.68
C GLY A 356 -14.53 12.18 36.79
N PRO A 357 -13.28 11.96 37.24
CA PRO A 357 -12.10 12.20 36.43
C PRO A 357 -11.77 11.07 35.43
N ALA A 358 -12.53 9.98 35.47
CA ALA A 358 -12.31 8.80 34.63
C ALA A 358 -13.34 8.70 33.50
N SER A 359 -12.89 8.37 32.31
CA SER A 359 -13.70 7.96 31.16
C SER A 359 -13.29 6.59 30.68
N LEU A 360 -14.26 5.78 30.26
CA LEU A 360 -14.06 4.46 29.69
C LEU A 360 -14.83 4.36 28.38
N THR A 361 -14.11 4.09 27.28
CA THR A 361 -14.70 3.67 26.01
C THR A 361 -14.45 2.18 25.85
N PHE A 362 -15.54 1.40 25.71
CA PHE A 362 -15.47 -0.04 25.50
C PHE A 362 -15.89 -0.34 24.06
N THR A 363 -14.94 -0.80 23.24
CA THR A 363 -15.12 -1.15 21.84
C THR A 363 -15.09 -2.68 21.70
N TYR A 364 -16.15 -3.25 21.12
CA TYR A 364 -16.24 -4.70 20.93
C TYR A 364 -16.97 -5.03 19.65
N GLY A 365 -16.66 -6.18 19.08
CA GLY A 365 -17.23 -6.53 17.79
C GLY A 365 -16.84 -7.92 17.31
N GLY A 366 -17.22 -8.19 16.07
CA GLY A 366 -16.90 -9.41 15.37
C GLY A 366 -16.78 -9.19 13.87
N GLU A 367 -16.13 -10.12 13.23
CA GLU A 367 -15.86 -10.10 11.80
C GLU A 367 -15.96 -11.51 11.22
N PHE A 368 -16.49 -11.59 10.02
CA PHE A 368 -16.43 -12.76 9.17
C PHE A 368 -15.98 -12.34 7.79
N TYR A 369 -15.03 -13.06 7.19
CA TYR A 369 -14.75 -12.94 5.78
C TYR A 369 -14.38 -14.27 5.16
N ARG A 370 -14.57 -14.35 3.84
CA ARG A 370 -14.24 -15.50 3.01
C ARG A 370 -13.50 -15.02 1.78
N ASP A 371 -12.35 -15.63 1.54
CA ASP A 371 -11.58 -15.47 0.31
C ASP A 371 -11.78 -16.73 -0.56
N GLU A 372 -11.90 -16.52 -1.86
CA GLU A 372 -11.96 -17.58 -2.86
C GLU A 372 -11.01 -17.25 -3.99
N GLN A 373 -10.10 -18.18 -4.31
CA GLN A 373 -9.15 -18.05 -5.40
C GLN A 373 -9.44 -19.06 -6.50
N VAL A 374 -9.26 -18.58 -7.74
CA VAL A 374 -9.33 -19.42 -8.95
C VAL A 374 -8.14 -19.10 -9.85
N GLY A 375 -7.35 -20.13 -10.21
CA GLY A 375 -6.23 -20.04 -11.15
C GLY A 375 -6.56 -20.73 -12.48
N ARG A 376 -6.22 -20.11 -13.62
CA ARG A 376 -6.43 -20.71 -14.94
C ARG A 376 -5.19 -20.58 -15.82
N ASP A 377 -4.95 -21.64 -16.62
CA ASP A 377 -3.92 -21.71 -17.64
C ASP A 377 -4.48 -22.50 -18.84
N ASN A 378 -4.58 -21.86 -20.01
CA ASN A 378 -5.15 -22.46 -21.20
C ASN A 378 -4.26 -23.53 -21.86
N MET A 379 -3.01 -23.68 -21.41
CA MET A 379 -2.08 -24.70 -21.93
C MET A 379 -2.10 -26.00 -21.12
N THR A 380 -2.70 -26.01 -19.93
CA THR A 380 -2.87 -27.23 -19.14
C THR A 380 -4.13 -27.99 -19.54
N ALA A 381 -4.12 -29.31 -19.42
CA ALA A 381 -5.23 -30.16 -19.89
C ALA A 381 -6.51 -29.97 -19.08
N ASP A 382 -6.39 -29.60 -17.81
CA ASP A 382 -7.46 -29.35 -16.85
C ASP A 382 -7.73 -27.86 -16.64
N MET A 383 -7.03 -26.99 -17.37
CA MET A 383 -7.13 -25.54 -17.27
C MET A 383 -6.66 -24.99 -15.92
N THR A 384 -5.95 -25.74 -15.08
CA THR A 384 -5.43 -25.26 -13.79
C THR A 384 -4.10 -24.54 -13.97
N ARG A 385 -3.87 -23.47 -13.18
CA ARG A 385 -2.60 -22.73 -13.14
C ARG A 385 -1.71 -23.29 -12.03
N GLY A 386 -0.50 -23.74 -12.37
CA GLY A 386 0.49 -24.22 -11.40
C GLY A 386 0.80 -23.13 -10.35
N GLY A 387 0.90 -23.53 -9.08
CA GLY A 387 1.14 -22.62 -7.95
C GLY A 387 -0.04 -21.71 -7.57
N VAL A 388 -1.18 -21.84 -8.24
CA VAL A 388 -2.40 -21.04 -7.97
C VAL A 388 -3.59 -21.97 -7.77
N PRO A 389 -3.74 -22.57 -6.58
CA PRO A 389 -4.79 -23.54 -6.32
C PRO A 389 -6.19 -22.91 -6.35
N ASP A 390 -7.19 -23.67 -6.83
CA ASP A 390 -8.58 -23.34 -6.61
C ASP A 390 -8.92 -23.62 -5.14
N ALA A 391 -9.04 -22.58 -4.33
CA ALA A 391 -9.13 -22.72 -2.89
C ALA A 391 -10.02 -21.65 -2.24
N THR A 392 -10.45 -21.95 -1.02
CA THR A 392 -11.28 -21.03 -0.21
C THR A 392 -10.68 -20.93 1.20
N ALA A 393 -10.59 -19.72 1.74
CA ALA A 393 -10.28 -19.45 3.13
C ALA A 393 -11.46 -18.77 3.83
N LYS A 394 -11.76 -19.15 5.07
CA LYS A 394 -12.83 -18.56 5.90
C LYS A 394 -12.26 -18.14 7.24
N PHE A 395 -12.60 -16.94 7.66
CA PHE A 395 -12.12 -16.34 8.89
C PHE A 395 -13.29 -15.86 9.74
N TYR A 396 -13.22 -16.13 11.03
CA TYR A 396 -14.18 -15.72 12.06
C TYR A 396 -13.41 -15.06 13.19
N GLY A 397 -13.76 -13.85 13.58
CA GLY A 397 -13.10 -13.14 14.67
C GLY A 397 -14.06 -12.47 15.61
N ALA A 398 -13.69 -12.40 16.89
CA ALA A 398 -14.40 -11.61 17.90
C ALA A 398 -13.38 -10.88 18.77
N PHE A 399 -13.62 -9.60 19.03
CA PHE A 399 -12.66 -8.75 19.76
C PHE A 399 -13.35 -7.86 20.78
N ALA A 400 -12.56 -7.44 21.77
CA ALA A 400 -12.94 -6.44 22.75
C ALA A 400 -11.72 -5.61 23.15
N GLN A 401 -11.90 -4.30 23.29
CA GLN A 401 -10.91 -3.34 23.75
C GLN A 401 -11.55 -2.37 24.73
N ALA A 402 -10.84 -2.03 25.79
CA ALA A 402 -11.23 -0.98 26.73
C ALA A 402 -10.20 0.16 26.67
N GLU A 403 -10.67 1.40 26.57
CA GLU A 403 -9.84 2.60 26.64
C GLU A 403 -10.24 3.35 27.91
N LEU A 404 -9.42 3.20 28.96
CA LEU A 404 -9.63 3.81 30.26
C LEU A 404 -8.71 5.03 30.42
N SER A 405 -9.29 6.22 30.44
CA SER A 405 -8.58 7.48 30.67
C SER A 405 -8.89 8.03 32.05
N VAL A 406 -7.87 8.44 32.79
CA VAL A 406 -8.01 9.03 34.13
C VAL A 406 -7.18 10.31 34.24
N LYS A 407 -7.86 11.45 34.49
CA LYS A 407 -7.24 12.74 34.71
C LYS A 407 -6.94 12.92 36.19
N GLY A 408 -5.62 12.96 36.52
CA GLY A 408 -5.12 13.11 37.90
C GLY A 408 -4.29 14.37 38.12
N PRO A 409 -3.75 14.56 39.33
CA PRO A 409 -2.86 15.69 39.64
C PRO A 409 -1.55 15.71 38.86
N VAL A 410 -1.13 14.55 38.33
CA VAL A 410 0.11 14.37 37.58
C VAL A 410 -0.12 14.18 36.07
N GLY A 411 -1.29 14.63 35.59
CA GLY A 411 -1.65 14.57 34.16
C GLY A 411 -2.73 13.54 33.83
N LEU A 412 -2.86 13.25 32.55
CA LEU A 412 -3.80 12.27 32.00
C LEU A 412 -3.10 10.94 31.77
N PHE A 413 -3.67 9.86 32.29
CA PHE A 413 -3.26 8.48 32.00
C PHE A 413 -4.34 7.79 31.18
N THR A 414 -3.97 7.10 30.11
CA THR A 414 -4.85 6.23 29.35
C THR A 414 -4.26 4.83 29.29
N LEU A 415 -5.08 3.82 29.56
CA LEU A 415 -4.73 2.39 29.46
C LEU A 415 -5.68 1.73 28.45
N VAL A 416 -5.12 0.97 27.51
CA VAL A 416 -5.87 0.39 26.39
C VAL A 416 -5.60 -1.12 26.29
N PRO A 417 -6.14 -1.97 27.18
CA PRO A 417 -6.12 -3.42 27.00
C PRO A 417 -7.12 -3.84 25.92
N GLY A 418 -6.71 -4.85 25.14
CA GLY A 418 -7.54 -5.46 24.12
C GLY A 418 -7.21 -6.93 23.92
N VAL A 419 -8.17 -7.69 23.39
CA VAL A 419 -7.99 -9.08 23.02
C VAL A 419 -8.90 -9.43 21.86
N ARG A 420 -8.42 -10.29 20.96
CA ARG A 420 -9.20 -10.89 19.90
C ARG A 420 -8.98 -12.39 19.87
N TRP A 421 -10.02 -13.12 19.55
CA TRP A 421 -10.00 -14.52 19.18
C TRP A 421 -10.36 -14.65 17.70
N ASP A 422 -9.61 -15.46 16.97
CA ASP A 422 -9.83 -15.78 15.57
C ASP A 422 -9.85 -17.30 15.37
N ARG A 423 -10.65 -17.74 14.40
CA ARG A 423 -10.65 -19.08 13.85
C ARG A 423 -10.62 -18.97 12.33
N PHE A 424 -9.79 -19.78 11.69
CA PHE A 424 -9.68 -19.82 10.25
C PHE A 424 -9.67 -21.26 9.73
N GLU A 425 -10.15 -21.42 8.49
CA GLU A 425 -10.31 -22.69 7.80
C GLU A 425 -9.90 -22.47 6.34
N ASN A 426 -9.04 -23.39 5.80
CA ASN A 426 -8.67 -23.39 4.39
C ASN A 426 -9.11 -24.72 3.75
N ASP A 427 -9.69 -24.63 2.56
CA ASP A 427 -10.19 -25.73 1.78
C ASP A 427 -9.70 -25.61 0.32
N ALA A 428 -9.16 -26.68 -0.25
CA ALA A 428 -8.85 -26.76 -1.68
C ALA A 428 -9.36 -28.08 -2.27
N VAL A 429 -9.63 -28.11 -3.56
CA VAL A 429 -10.18 -29.29 -4.23
C VAL A 429 -9.15 -30.42 -4.28
N GLY A 430 -9.46 -31.55 -3.65
CA GLY A 430 -8.59 -32.73 -3.65
C GLY A 430 -7.57 -32.79 -2.52
N GLU A 431 -7.44 -31.71 -1.74
CA GLU A 431 -6.48 -31.59 -0.64
C GLU A 431 -7.17 -31.66 0.74
N PRO A 432 -6.45 -32.02 1.82
CA PRO A 432 -6.97 -31.97 3.17
C PRO A 432 -7.30 -30.53 3.60
N SER A 433 -8.49 -30.33 4.19
CA SER A 433 -8.82 -29.02 4.81
C SER A 433 -7.96 -28.79 6.05
N THR A 434 -7.48 -27.55 6.21
CA THR A 434 -6.75 -27.12 7.40
C THR A 434 -7.60 -26.16 8.22
N ARG A 435 -7.40 -26.14 9.54
CA ARG A 435 -8.04 -25.18 10.43
C ARG A 435 -7.19 -24.94 11.66
N ASP A 436 -7.23 -23.72 12.16
CA ASP A 436 -6.57 -23.36 13.42
C ASP A 436 -7.28 -22.19 14.10
N GLU A 437 -6.83 -21.82 15.30
CA GLU A 437 -7.35 -20.72 16.10
C GLU A 437 -6.17 -19.88 16.65
N ALA A 438 -6.39 -18.57 16.79
CA ALA A 438 -5.39 -17.67 17.37
C ALA A 438 -6.04 -16.73 18.39
N VAL A 439 -5.25 -16.31 19.39
CA VAL A 439 -5.64 -15.28 20.35
C VAL A 439 -4.59 -14.19 20.35
N SER A 440 -5.00 -12.96 20.08
CA SER A 440 -4.13 -11.78 19.97
C SER A 440 -4.44 -10.79 21.09
N PRO A 441 -3.74 -10.86 22.23
CA PRO A 441 -3.84 -9.84 23.29
C PRO A 441 -3.00 -8.62 22.94
N LYS A 442 -3.41 -7.45 23.47
CA LYS A 442 -2.62 -6.22 23.45
C LYS A 442 -2.84 -5.38 24.69
N VAL A 443 -1.88 -4.53 25.01
CA VAL A 443 -2.04 -3.46 25.96
C VAL A 443 -1.23 -2.24 25.54
N GLY A 444 -1.88 -1.08 25.46
CA GLY A 444 -1.24 0.21 25.27
C GLY A 444 -1.42 1.07 26.52
N ALA A 445 -0.48 1.97 26.77
CA ALA A 445 -0.59 2.96 27.83
C ALA A 445 -0.01 4.29 27.37
N THR A 446 -0.69 5.39 27.70
CA THR A 446 -0.18 6.73 27.48
C THR A 446 -0.21 7.55 28.78
N TRP A 447 0.74 8.45 28.92
CA TRP A 447 0.80 9.43 29.99
C TRP A 447 1.11 10.81 29.43
N LYS A 448 0.18 11.74 29.62
CA LYS A 448 0.35 13.17 29.33
C LYS A 448 0.51 13.94 30.66
N PRO A 449 1.75 14.17 31.14
CA PRO A 449 1.98 14.95 32.38
C PRO A 449 1.49 16.39 32.24
N VAL A 450 1.60 16.93 31.06
CA VAL A 450 1.00 18.18 30.57
C VAL A 450 0.44 17.92 29.17
N PRO A 451 -0.51 18.73 28.67
CA PRO A 451 -1.12 18.50 27.35
C PRO A 451 -0.10 18.35 26.20
N GLN A 452 1.03 19.06 26.31
CA GLN A 452 2.05 19.14 25.27
C GLN A 452 3.05 17.97 25.27
N LEU A 453 3.04 17.11 26.27
CA LEU A 453 3.99 15.99 26.39
C LEU A 453 3.27 14.67 26.46
N LEU A 454 3.67 13.73 25.61
CA LEU A 454 3.20 12.36 25.59
C LEU A 454 4.37 11.41 25.90
N VAL A 455 4.13 10.43 26.77
CA VAL A 455 4.96 9.24 26.90
C VAL A 455 4.05 8.04 26.70
N PHE A 456 4.47 7.07 25.91
CA PHE A 456 3.65 5.90 25.63
C PHE A 456 4.46 4.61 25.63
N GLY A 457 3.77 3.52 25.79
CA GLY A 457 4.28 2.18 25.52
C GLY A 457 3.15 1.26 25.15
N ASN A 458 3.45 0.28 24.34
CA ASN A 458 2.51 -0.78 23.99
C ASN A 458 3.23 -2.13 23.95
N TRP A 459 2.44 -3.17 24.11
CA TRP A 459 2.79 -4.55 23.88
C TRP A 459 1.60 -5.24 23.21
N GLY A 460 1.87 -6.12 22.28
CA GLY A 460 0.82 -6.87 21.62
C GLY A 460 1.35 -8.10 20.89
N GLN A 461 0.47 -9.07 20.72
CA GLN A 461 0.69 -10.23 19.87
C GLN A 461 -0.15 -10.12 18.61
N ALA A 462 0.41 -10.56 17.49
CA ALA A 462 -0.27 -10.65 16.22
C ALA A 462 0.02 -12.00 15.55
N PHE A 463 -0.82 -12.39 14.59
CA PHE A 463 -0.63 -13.61 13.84
C PHE A 463 -0.97 -13.41 12.36
N ARG A 464 -0.43 -14.29 11.53
CA ARG A 464 -0.81 -14.49 10.13
C ARG A 464 -1.11 -15.96 9.89
N ALA A 465 -2.32 -16.28 9.49
CA ALA A 465 -2.66 -17.62 9.05
C ALA A 465 -1.91 -17.95 7.75
N PRO A 466 -1.43 -19.19 7.56
CA PRO A 466 -0.91 -19.60 6.28
C PRO A 466 -1.96 -19.44 5.18
N SER A 467 -1.56 -18.87 4.05
CA SER A 467 -2.45 -18.69 2.90
C SER A 467 -2.73 -20.01 2.18
N PHE A 468 -3.82 -20.06 1.44
CA PHE A 468 -4.10 -21.20 0.59
C PHE A 468 -3.02 -21.43 -0.49
N ASN A 469 -2.32 -20.37 -0.94
CA ASN A 469 -1.18 -20.50 -1.85
C ASN A 469 0.00 -21.22 -1.18
N GLU A 470 0.30 -20.88 0.07
CA GLU A 470 1.38 -21.52 0.82
C GLU A 470 1.06 -22.97 1.18
N ILE A 471 -0.20 -23.25 1.51
CA ILE A 471 -0.63 -24.61 1.93
C ILE A 471 -0.77 -25.55 0.73
N TYR A 472 -1.39 -25.07 -0.37
CA TYR A 472 -1.92 -25.92 -1.44
C TYR A 472 -1.27 -25.72 -2.80
N ALA A 473 -0.21 -24.87 -2.91
CA ALA A 473 0.49 -24.74 -4.18
C ALA A 473 0.96 -26.12 -4.68
N ASP A 474 0.61 -26.43 -5.90
CA ASP A 474 0.90 -27.69 -6.57
C ASP A 474 1.35 -27.47 -8.03
N ASN A 475 1.58 -28.55 -8.77
CA ASN A 475 1.97 -28.52 -10.18
C ASN A 475 3.35 -27.89 -10.44
N VAL A 476 3.58 -27.51 -11.70
CA VAL A 476 4.87 -26.99 -12.17
C VAL A 476 5.16 -25.62 -11.56
N HIS A 477 6.34 -25.51 -10.92
CA HIS A 477 6.88 -24.23 -10.53
C HIS A 477 7.68 -23.61 -11.69
N PHE A 478 8.76 -24.28 -12.10
CA PHE A 478 9.58 -23.86 -13.25
C PHE A 478 10.33 -25.04 -13.87
N GLN A 479 10.98 -24.79 -15.02
CA GLN A 479 11.83 -25.76 -15.69
C GLN A 479 13.25 -25.21 -15.83
N ILE A 480 14.26 -26.07 -15.57
CA ILE A 480 15.68 -25.72 -15.76
C ILE A 480 16.33 -26.64 -16.79
N PRO A 481 17.35 -26.16 -17.54
CA PRO A 481 18.14 -27.02 -18.42
C PRO A 481 18.84 -28.11 -17.63
N ASN A 482 18.75 -29.35 -18.11
CA ASN A 482 19.48 -30.47 -17.53
C ASN A 482 20.94 -30.49 -17.97
N LEU A 483 21.80 -29.77 -17.26
CA LEU A 483 23.22 -29.63 -17.56
C LEU A 483 24.04 -30.91 -17.26
N SER A 484 23.44 -31.90 -16.57
CA SER A 484 24.09 -33.19 -16.26
C SER A 484 24.20 -34.10 -17.48
N VAL A 485 23.64 -33.74 -18.63
CA VAL A 485 23.63 -34.56 -19.84
C VAL A 485 24.00 -33.73 -21.08
N PRO A 486 24.95 -34.18 -21.91
CA PRO A 486 25.33 -33.46 -23.13
C PRO A 486 24.26 -33.63 -24.21
N GLY A 487 23.49 -32.59 -24.46
CA GLY A 487 22.57 -32.47 -25.60
C GLY A 487 21.44 -33.51 -25.68
N PRO A 488 20.53 -33.36 -26.61
CA PRO A 488 19.44 -34.31 -26.80
C PRO A 488 20.02 -35.63 -27.39
N LEU A 489 20.12 -36.63 -26.57
CA LEU A 489 20.54 -37.99 -26.98
C LEU A 489 19.45 -38.73 -27.78
N GLY A 490 18.54 -38.04 -28.45
CA GLY A 490 17.42 -38.59 -29.17
C GLY A 490 16.28 -39.06 -28.29
N PRO A 491 15.28 -39.80 -28.83
CA PRO A 491 14.04 -40.13 -28.11
C PRO A 491 14.22 -41.04 -26.89
N PHE A 492 15.41 -41.55 -26.63
CA PHE A 492 15.75 -42.44 -25.50
C PHE A 492 16.74 -41.79 -24.51
N GLY A 493 17.12 -40.54 -24.72
CA GLY A 493 17.99 -39.81 -23.79
C GLY A 493 17.20 -39.22 -22.62
N PRO A 494 17.90 -38.83 -21.52
CA PRO A 494 17.26 -38.08 -20.45
C PRO A 494 16.73 -36.74 -20.96
N PRO A 495 15.67 -36.14 -20.35
CA PRO A 495 15.07 -34.92 -20.81
C PRO A 495 16.08 -33.77 -20.82
N ALA A 496 15.99 -32.90 -21.83
CA ALA A 496 16.83 -31.73 -21.95
C ALA A 496 16.55 -30.70 -20.81
N PHE A 497 15.36 -30.77 -20.24
CA PHE A 497 14.91 -29.96 -19.11
C PHE A 497 14.43 -30.87 -17.98
N VAL A 498 14.57 -30.39 -16.76
CA VAL A 498 13.95 -30.96 -15.56
C VAL A 498 12.98 -29.97 -14.96
N THR A 499 11.89 -30.48 -14.42
CA THR A 499 10.80 -29.68 -13.88
C THR A 499 10.88 -29.66 -12.36
N ASN A 500 10.88 -28.49 -11.78
CA ASN A 500 10.64 -28.26 -10.38
C ASN A 500 9.13 -28.19 -10.17
N PHE A 501 8.62 -28.87 -9.14
CA PHE A 501 7.19 -28.89 -8.81
C PHE A 501 6.96 -28.28 -7.44
N PHE A 502 5.88 -27.53 -7.30
CA PHE A 502 5.34 -27.21 -5.99
C PHE A 502 4.81 -28.49 -5.31
N ILE A 503 5.02 -28.57 -4.00
CA ILE A 503 4.51 -29.65 -3.15
C ILE A 503 3.69 -29.00 -2.03
N PRO A 504 2.38 -29.32 -1.90
CA PRO A 504 1.54 -28.84 -0.83
C PRO A 504 2.10 -29.14 0.57
N ASN A 505 1.89 -28.21 1.51
CA ASN A 505 2.26 -28.40 2.91
C ASN A 505 1.10 -28.05 3.85
N PRO A 506 0.20 -29.01 4.14
CA PRO A 506 -0.92 -28.78 5.05
C PRO A 506 -0.52 -28.72 6.54
N ASP A 507 0.74 -28.98 6.87
CA ASP A 507 1.27 -28.95 8.24
C ASP A 507 1.82 -27.58 8.63
N LEU A 508 1.69 -26.55 7.77
CA LEU A 508 2.07 -25.19 8.09
C LEU A 508 1.29 -24.66 9.30
N VAL A 509 2.01 -24.05 10.22
CA VAL A 509 1.44 -23.35 11.37
C VAL A 509 1.47 -21.83 11.15
N PRO A 510 0.60 -21.05 11.84
CA PRO A 510 0.60 -19.59 11.74
C PRO A 510 1.95 -18.97 12.08
N GLU A 511 2.28 -17.90 11.39
CA GLU A 511 3.29 -16.96 11.85
C GLU A 511 2.72 -16.16 13.01
N GLU A 512 3.54 -15.93 14.02
CA GLU A 512 3.16 -15.15 15.20
C GLU A 512 4.22 -14.08 15.47
N SER A 513 3.79 -12.93 15.97
CA SER A 513 4.71 -11.89 16.44
C SER A 513 4.33 -11.43 17.84
N GLU A 514 5.34 -11.17 18.66
CA GLU A 514 5.23 -10.48 19.93
C GLU A 514 6.07 -9.20 19.87
N THR A 515 5.41 -8.06 19.99
CA THR A 515 6.08 -6.76 19.84
C THR A 515 5.86 -5.90 21.06
N TRP A 516 6.91 -5.24 21.53
CA TRP A 516 6.82 -4.13 22.47
C TRP A 516 7.38 -2.85 21.84
N GLU A 517 6.83 -1.72 22.24
CA GLU A 517 7.21 -0.40 21.75
C GLU A 517 7.15 0.61 22.89
N VAL A 518 8.13 1.51 22.96
CA VAL A 518 8.15 2.64 23.89
C VAL A 518 8.51 3.91 23.15
N GLY A 519 7.86 5.00 23.50
CA GLY A 519 8.10 6.27 22.83
C GLY A 519 7.63 7.48 23.58
N ALA A 520 7.88 8.63 22.98
CA ALA A 520 7.48 9.93 23.51
C ALA A 520 7.13 10.88 22.36
N GLY A 521 6.32 11.87 22.68
CA GLY A 521 5.94 12.93 21.73
C GLY A 521 5.82 14.28 22.40
N VAL A 522 5.91 15.31 21.58
CA VAL A 522 5.68 16.70 21.96
C VAL A 522 4.74 17.35 20.95
N ASP A 523 3.85 18.19 21.44
CA ASP A 523 2.88 18.94 20.65
C ASP A 523 2.76 20.36 21.23
N PHE A 524 3.25 21.35 20.49
CA PHE A 524 3.32 22.74 20.92
C PHE A 524 2.67 23.65 19.89
N GLU A 525 1.92 24.61 20.37
CA GLU A 525 1.37 25.71 19.57
C GLU A 525 2.05 27.04 19.93
N ASN A 526 2.05 27.99 19.00
CA ASN A 526 2.52 29.35 19.20
C ASN A 526 3.97 29.46 19.70
N ILE A 527 4.91 28.73 19.05
CA ILE A 527 6.32 28.64 19.45
C ILE A 527 7.13 29.82 18.90
N LEU A 528 7.05 30.08 17.58
CA LEU A 528 7.81 31.11 16.89
C LEU A 528 6.90 32.24 16.40
N PHE A 529 5.67 31.92 16.03
CA PHE A 529 4.66 32.83 15.49
C PHE A 529 3.30 32.52 16.09
N ASP A 530 2.40 33.52 16.12
CA ASP A 530 1.01 33.27 16.49
C ASP A 530 0.37 32.32 15.44
N GLY A 531 -0.24 31.22 15.91
CA GLY A 531 -0.91 30.25 15.09
C GLY A 531 0.03 29.21 14.42
N ASP A 532 1.30 29.14 14.83
CA ASP A 532 2.16 28.03 14.42
C ASP A 532 1.96 26.80 15.32
N SER A 533 2.36 25.64 14.78
CA SER A 533 2.35 24.38 15.53
C SER A 533 3.63 23.57 15.25
N PHE A 534 4.05 22.84 16.25
CA PHE A 534 5.14 21.87 16.17
C PHE A 534 4.74 20.57 16.86
N MET A 535 4.74 19.49 16.13
CA MET A 535 4.52 18.15 16.66
C MET A 535 5.72 17.28 16.32
N ALA A 536 6.15 16.45 17.29
CA ALA A 536 7.13 15.41 17.04
C ALA A 536 6.81 14.18 17.90
N LYS A 537 6.98 12.98 17.34
CA LYS A 537 6.73 11.71 18.00
C LYS A 537 7.79 10.70 17.55
N GLY A 538 8.35 9.95 18.51
CA GLY A 538 9.34 8.95 18.21
C GLY A 538 9.24 7.74 19.12
N SER A 539 9.67 6.58 18.63
CA SER A 539 9.66 5.32 19.38
C SER A 539 10.82 4.41 19.00
N TYR A 540 11.12 3.50 19.90
CA TYR A 540 11.87 2.27 19.65
C TYR A 540 10.91 1.08 19.80
N TYR A 541 11.01 0.12 18.89
CA TYR A 541 10.25 -1.12 18.94
C TYR A 541 11.17 -2.33 18.80
N GLN A 542 10.71 -3.47 19.32
CA GLN A 542 11.29 -4.79 19.10
C GLN A 542 10.16 -5.80 18.92
N SER A 543 10.30 -6.65 17.91
CA SER A 543 9.33 -7.68 17.52
C SER A 543 10.02 -9.03 17.39
N ASP A 544 9.60 -9.99 18.18
CA ASP A 544 9.99 -11.39 18.05
C ASP A 544 8.95 -12.08 17.13
N VAL A 545 9.39 -12.53 15.95
CA VAL A 545 8.54 -13.22 14.98
C VAL A 545 8.92 -14.69 14.96
N THR A 546 7.93 -15.55 15.08
CA THR A 546 8.11 -17.01 15.10
C THR A 546 7.38 -17.68 13.97
N ASN A 547 7.89 -18.85 13.55
CA ASN A 547 7.30 -19.67 12.49
C ASN A 547 7.17 -18.95 11.14
N LEU A 548 8.09 -18.05 10.80
CA LEU A 548 8.10 -17.40 9.47
C LEU A 548 7.95 -18.47 8.38
N ILE A 549 7.06 -18.20 7.43
CA ILE A 549 6.81 -19.07 6.28
C ILE A 549 7.64 -18.54 5.11
N ASP A 550 8.46 -19.43 4.53
CA ASP A 550 9.27 -19.13 3.37
C ASP A 550 9.22 -20.25 2.34
N LEU A 551 9.49 -19.94 1.09
CA LEU A 551 9.49 -20.89 0.00
C LEU A 551 10.86 -21.56 -0.09
N GLU A 552 10.95 -22.81 0.38
CA GLU A 552 12.11 -23.69 0.12
C GLU A 552 12.13 -24.07 -1.36
N VAL A 553 13.13 -23.63 -2.11
CA VAL A 553 13.36 -24.01 -3.50
C VAL A 553 14.53 -24.99 -3.55
N ASN A 554 14.22 -26.27 -3.73
CA ASN A 554 15.22 -27.33 -3.72
C ASN A 554 15.57 -27.76 -5.14
N ILE A 555 16.84 -27.55 -5.52
CA ILE A 555 17.39 -27.95 -6.82
C ILE A 555 18.66 -28.76 -6.56
N PRO A 556 18.69 -30.07 -6.95
CA PRO A 556 19.86 -30.90 -6.73
C PRO A 556 21.10 -30.35 -7.41
N PHE A 557 22.21 -30.32 -6.70
CA PHE A 557 23.50 -29.87 -7.23
C PHE A 557 23.90 -30.58 -8.56
N THR A 558 23.52 -31.84 -8.71
CA THR A 558 23.75 -32.63 -9.93
C THR A 558 23.09 -32.04 -11.17
N CYS A 559 22.02 -31.24 -11.03
CA CYS A 559 21.38 -30.56 -12.15
C CYS A 559 22.22 -29.45 -12.77
N PHE A 560 23.17 -28.90 -12.04
CA PHE A 560 24.06 -27.84 -12.48
C PHE A 560 25.44 -28.32 -12.93
N LEU A 561 25.75 -29.61 -12.73
CA LEU A 561 27.04 -30.18 -13.12
C LEU A 561 27.06 -30.59 -14.59
N THR A 562 28.14 -30.30 -15.29
CA THR A 562 28.43 -30.91 -16.59
C THR A 562 28.80 -32.38 -16.43
N PRO A 563 28.65 -33.23 -17.46
CA PRO A 563 28.97 -34.66 -17.38
C PRO A 563 30.38 -34.95 -16.87
N ASP A 564 31.33 -34.10 -17.21
CA ASP A 564 32.74 -34.26 -16.81
C ASP A 564 32.97 -33.95 -15.31
N GLN A 565 32.02 -33.29 -14.67
CA GLN A 565 32.04 -32.93 -13.25
C GLN A 565 31.29 -33.97 -12.39
N LEU A 566 30.47 -34.84 -13.01
CA LEU A 566 29.73 -35.86 -12.30
C LEU A 566 30.68 -36.99 -11.92
N PHE A 567 30.83 -37.28 -10.62
CA PHE A 567 31.57 -38.44 -10.15
C PHE A 567 30.74 -39.72 -10.36
N PRO A 568 31.37 -40.89 -10.55
CA PRO A 568 30.69 -42.13 -10.69
C PRO A 568 29.77 -42.42 -9.48
N GLY A 569 28.49 -42.60 -9.74
CA GLY A 569 27.48 -42.88 -8.69
C GLY A 569 26.71 -41.65 -8.19
N ALA A 570 26.91 -40.47 -8.77
CA ALA A 570 26.05 -39.33 -8.48
C ALA A 570 24.58 -39.66 -8.87
N PRO A 571 23.60 -39.31 -8.05
CA PRO A 571 22.21 -39.51 -8.43
C PRO A 571 21.87 -38.70 -9.67
N PRO A 572 21.07 -39.23 -10.60
CA PRO A 572 20.70 -38.49 -11.80
C PRO A 572 19.83 -37.28 -11.42
N CYS A 573 20.05 -36.14 -12.09
CA CYS A 573 19.12 -35.05 -12.05
C CYS A 573 17.81 -35.47 -12.72
N GLY A 574 16.67 -35.20 -12.05
CA GLY A 574 15.34 -35.53 -12.53
C GLY A 574 14.29 -34.56 -12.01
N SER A 575 13.08 -34.69 -12.51
CA SER A 575 11.95 -33.85 -12.13
C SER A 575 11.28 -34.31 -10.84
N GLY A 576 10.88 -33.36 -10.02
CA GLY A 576 10.05 -33.55 -8.84
C GLY A 576 10.75 -34.07 -7.59
N GLU A 577 9.96 -34.34 -6.56
CA GLU A 577 10.40 -34.66 -5.20
C GLU A 577 11.31 -35.90 -5.14
N ALA A 578 11.02 -36.94 -5.93
CA ALA A 578 11.82 -38.17 -5.97
C ALA A 578 13.30 -37.96 -6.32
N PHE A 579 13.63 -36.80 -6.94
CA PHE A 579 14.97 -36.39 -7.29
C PHE A 579 15.44 -35.16 -6.47
N GLY A 580 14.64 -34.71 -5.47
CA GLY A 580 14.93 -33.52 -4.66
C GLY A 580 14.75 -32.21 -5.44
N ASN A 581 14.02 -32.21 -6.56
CA ASN A 581 13.76 -31.00 -7.37
C ASN A 581 12.32 -30.54 -7.17
N TYR A 582 12.10 -29.81 -6.10
CA TYR A 582 10.78 -29.36 -5.68
C TYR A 582 10.85 -27.99 -4.97
N SER A 583 9.72 -27.33 -4.87
CA SER A 583 9.51 -26.14 -4.05
C SER A 583 8.37 -26.38 -3.08
N ARG A 584 8.53 -25.97 -1.83
CA ARG A 584 7.55 -26.15 -0.79
C ARG A 584 7.64 -25.03 0.23
N ASN A 585 6.51 -24.47 0.64
CA ASN A 585 6.47 -23.52 1.76
C ASN A 585 6.68 -24.27 3.09
N VAL A 586 7.54 -23.72 3.94
CA VAL A 586 7.92 -24.30 5.23
C VAL A 586 8.01 -23.20 6.29
N ASN A 587 7.73 -23.56 7.55
CA ASN A 587 8.06 -22.69 8.67
C ASN A 587 9.57 -22.79 8.93
N VAL A 588 10.33 -21.73 8.68
CA VAL A 588 11.81 -21.81 8.61
C VAL A 588 12.49 -21.34 9.88
N THR A 589 12.10 -20.23 10.46
CA THR A 589 12.92 -19.62 11.53
C THR A 589 12.11 -18.71 12.45
N ASN A 590 12.80 -18.31 13.54
CA ASN A 590 12.38 -17.23 14.40
C ASN A 590 13.27 -16.01 14.12
N ALA A 591 12.67 -14.85 13.98
CA ALA A 591 13.35 -13.61 13.71
C ALA A 591 13.13 -12.60 14.83
N GLU A 592 14.14 -11.80 15.10
CA GLU A 592 14.05 -10.58 15.91
C GLU A 592 14.18 -9.38 14.97
N LEU A 593 13.15 -8.51 14.97
CA LEU A 593 13.12 -7.26 14.22
C LEU A 593 13.08 -6.10 15.19
N ASP A 594 13.97 -5.13 15.05
CA ASP A 594 13.95 -3.93 15.89
C ASP A 594 14.25 -2.66 15.11
N GLY A 595 13.81 -1.51 15.63
CA GLY A 595 14.05 -0.25 14.96
C GLY A 595 13.65 0.97 15.75
N VAL A 596 14.06 2.12 15.21
CA VAL A 596 13.71 3.46 15.70
C VAL A 596 12.95 4.20 14.63
N GLU A 597 11.86 4.84 15.01
CA GLU A 597 11.06 5.70 14.14
C GLU A 597 10.84 7.05 14.80
N VAL A 598 10.97 8.11 14.02
CA VAL A 598 10.70 9.50 14.45
C VAL A 598 9.97 10.24 13.34
N GLU A 599 8.90 10.94 13.69
CA GLU A 599 8.22 11.89 12.82
C GLU A 599 8.20 13.25 13.50
N ALA A 600 8.37 14.32 12.71
CA ALA A 600 8.26 15.68 13.18
C ALA A 600 7.66 16.57 12.11
N GLN A 601 6.82 17.50 12.52
CA GLN A 601 6.25 18.52 11.64
C GLN A 601 6.17 19.88 12.34
N TYR A 602 6.46 20.91 11.58
CA TYR A 602 6.23 22.29 11.96
C TYR A 602 5.44 22.98 10.85
N ASP A 603 4.40 23.69 11.22
CA ASP A 603 3.61 24.50 10.29
C ASP A 603 3.40 25.91 10.81
N SER A 604 3.44 26.88 9.91
CA SER A 604 3.18 28.29 10.19
C SER A 604 2.53 28.98 8.99
N ALA A 605 2.14 30.24 9.17
CA ALA A 605 1.64 31.04 8.07
C ALA A 605 2.69 31.31 6.97
N TYR A 606 3.99 31.11 7.24
CA TYR A 606 5.10 31.49 6.36
C TYR A 606 5.84 30.34 5.74
N PHE A 607 5.98 29.23 6.46
CA PHE A 607 6.68 28.04 6.00
C PHE A 607 6.21 26.78 6.74
N TRP A 608 6.49 25.65 6.16
CA TRP A 608 6.34 24.32 6.80
C TRP A 608 7.66 23.57 6.73
N LEU A 609 7.82 22.60 7.64
CA LEU A 609 8.88 21.62 7.63
C LEU A 609 8.32 20.32 8.20
N ARG A 610 8.40 19.23 7.44
CA ARG A 610 8.05 17.88 7.85
C ARG A 610 9.26 16.99 7.67
N GLY A 611 9.41 16.01 8.51
CA GLY A 611 10.47 15.05 8.33
C GLY A 611 10.26 13.79 9.14
N ASN A 612 10.87 12.73 8.68
CA ASN A 612 10.90 11.48 9.40
C ASN A 612 12.29 10.84 9.35
N PHE A 613 12.51 9.92 10.28
CA PHE A 613 13.68 9.06 10.34
C PHE A 613 13.24 7.66 10.73
N ALA A 614 13.76 6.65 10.04
CA ALA A 614 13.52 5.24 10.36
C ALA A 614 14.79 4.42 10.21
N THR A 615 14.96 3.46 11.12
CA THR A 615 15.93 2.38 11.02
C THR A 615 15.24 1.05 11.31
N ILE A 616 15.73 -0.02 10.70
CA ILE A 616 15.28 -1.39 10.98
C ILE A 616 16.47 -2.34 10.91
N ASP A 617 16.57 -3.26 11.86
CA ASP A 617 17.40 -4.47 11.77
C ASP A 617 16.51 -5.70 11.90
N GLY A 618 16.95 -6.83 11.33
CA GLY A 618 16.24 -8.10 11.39
C GLY A 618 17.20 -9.26 11.36
N ARG A 619 17.11 -10.16 12.34
CA ARG A 619 18.03 -11.29 12.51
C ARG A 619 17.29 -12.59 12.75
N ASP A 620 17.78 -13.66 12.11
CA ASP A 620 17.48 -15.02 12.49
C ASP A 620 18.13 -15.33 13.84
N VAL A 621 17.31 -15.73 14.80
CA VAL A 621 17.80 -16.03 16.19
C VAL A 621 18.77 -17.21 16.24
N ALA A 622 18.73 -18.13 15.26
CA ALA A 622 19.53 -19.35 15.29
C ALA A 622 20.94 -19.18 14.71
N ASN A 623 21.10 -18.40 13.66
CA ASN A 623 22.34 -18.28 12.89
C ASN A 623 22.86 -16.85 12.72
N ASP A 624 22.09 -15.85 13.19
CA ASP A 624 22.41 -14.41 13.09
C ASP A 624 22.40 -13.88 11.65
N ASP A 625 21.78 -14.60 10.71
CA ASP A 625 21.57 -14.13 9.34
C ASP A 625 20.52 -13.01 9.30
N TYR A 626 20.67 -12.10 8.34
CA TYR A 626 19.63 -11.09 8.10
C TYR A 626 18.38 -11.72 7.55
N VAL A 627 17.21 -11.32 8.07
CA VAL A 627 15.88 -11.77 7.64
C VAL A 627 14.90 -10.61 7.58
N GLY A 628 13.83 -10.80 6.82
CA GLY A 628 12.81 -9.78 6.55
C GLY A 628 13.17 -8.89 5.36
N VAL A 629 12.24 -8.03 4.98
CA VAL A 629 12.45 -7.01 3.93
C VAL A 629 13.06 -5.77 4.57
N LEU A 630 14.38 -5.83 4.79
CA LEU A 630 15.11 -4.76 5.46
C LEU A 630 15.35 -3.59 4.50
N SER A 631 15.39 -2.39 5.06
CA SER A 631 15.73 -1.14 4.37
C SER A 631 16.98 -0.49 4.99
N PRO A 632 17.67 0.40 4.25
CA PRO A 632 18.68 1.26 4.83
C PRO A 632 18.07 2.19 5.89
N ASP A 633 18.93 2.83 6.68
CA ASP A 633 18.48 3.91 7.54
C ASP A 633 18.07 5.09 6.66
N MET A 634 16.84 5.59 6.83
CA MET A 634 16.22 6.58 5.96
C MET A 634 15.95 7.87 6.70
N ILE A 635 16.21 8.99 6.04
CA ILE A 635 15.74 10.32 6.44
C ILE A 635 14.95 10.90 5.27
N PHE A 636 13.75 11.35 5.54
CA PHE A 636 12.94 12.13 4.61
C PHE A 636 12.69 13.53 5.19
N LEU A 637 12.83 14.55 4.38
CA LEU A 637 12.53 15.94 4.72
C LEU A 637 11.70 16.58 3.62
N ASP A 638 10.61 17.25 3.97
CA ASP A 638 9.77 18.09 3.11
C ASP A 638 9.62 19.45 3.74
N GLY A 639 9.96 20.50 3.03
CA GLY A 639 9.84 21.85 3.56
C GLY A 639 9.67 22.91 2.49
N GLY A 640 9.09 24.04 2.86
CA GLY A 640 8.86 25.08 1.88
C GLY A 640 8.33 26.38 2.46
N LEU A 641 8.13 27.34 1.57
CA LEU A 641 7.71 28.71 1.86
C LEU A 641 6.30 28.97 1.34
N LYS A 642 5.51 29.69 2.12
CA LYS A 642 4.14 30.13 1.80
C LYS A 642 4.15 31.62 1.45
N PHE A 643 3.59 31.97 0.31
CA PHE A 643 3.45 33.35 -0.17
C PHE A 643 1.99 33.66 -0.44
N PHE A 644 1.64 34.95 -0.35
CA PHE A 644 0.29 35.47 -0.62
C PHE A 644 -0.78 34.75 0.24
N SER A 645 -0.51 34.60 1.54
CA SER A 645 -1.37 33.89 2.49
C SER A 645 -1.59 32.40 2.11
N GLY A 646 -0.58 31.77 1.51
CA GLY A 646 -0.63 30.36 1.12
C GLY A 646 -1.12 30.08 -0.30
N ASP A 647 -1.54 31.12 -1.04
CA ASP A 647 -1.93 30.95 -2.46
C ASP A 647 -0.80 30.39 -3.33
N LEU A 648 0.45 30.67 -2.98
CA LEU A 648 1.63 30.10 -3.63
C LEU A 648 2.51 29.43 -2.59
N ARG A 649 2.79 28.14 -2.79
CA ARG A 649 3.73 27.34 -2.00
C ARG A 649 4.90 26.92 -2.89
N LEU A 650 6.13 27.11 -2.39
CA LEU A 650 7.36 26.62 -3.03
C LEU A 650 8.03 25.66 -2.07
N GLY A 651 8.22 24.43 -2.46
CA GLY A 651 8.73 23.38 -1.61
C GLY A 651 9.87 22.59 -2.22
N ALA A 652 10.59 21.88 -1.36
CA ALA A 652 11.59 20.90 -1.73
C ALA A 652 11.51 19.69 -0.80
N ARG A 653 11.81 18.50 -1.35
CA ARG A 653 11.92 17.24 -0.62
C ARG A 653 13.31 16.68 -0.78
N VAL A 654 13.76 15.96 0.22
CA VAL A 654 15.03 15.24 0.18
C VAL A 654 14.85 13.89 0.87
N SER A 655 15.16 12.81 0.15
CA SER A 655 15.26 11.44 0.68
C SER A 655 16.75 11.08 0.77
N ILE A 656 17.20 10.65 1.94
CA ILE A 656 18.60 10.25 2.22
C ILE A 656 18.56 8.82 2.77
N ALA A 657 19.24 7.91 2.07
CA ALA A 657 19.45 6.54 2.50
C ALA A 657 20.93 6.32 2.84
N SER A 658 21.20 5.62 3.94
CA SER A 658 22.55 5.13 4.26
C SER A 658 22.94 3.98 3.33
N ASP A 659 24.24 3.61 3.33
CA ASP A 659 24.67 2.36 2.69
C ASP A 659 23.91 1.17 3.30
N PHE A 660 23.42 0.30 2.42
CA PHE A 660 22.72 -0.91 2.81
C PHE A 660 23.67 -2.11 2.85
N ASN A 661 24.03 -2.51 4.07
CA ASN A 661 24.94 -3.63 4.33
C ASN A 661 24.28 -4.76 5.15
N LYS A 662 22.95 -4.70 5.34
CA LYS A 662 22.15 -5.69 6.08
C LYS A 662 21.80 -6.87 5.15
N VAL A 663 22.83 -7.57 4.66
CA VAL A 663 22.73 -8.65 3.66
C VAL A 663 23.57 -9.85 4.06
N ASN A 664 23.10 -11.05 3.77
CA ASN A 664 23.83 -12.30 4.01
C ASN A 664 24.91 -12.55 2.94
N ASP A 665 24.66 -12.11 1.71
CA ASP A 665 25.66 -12.10 0.64
C ASP A 665 26.15 -10.66 0.39
N PRO A 666 27.45 -10.37 0.60
CA PRO A 666 28.02 -9.04 0.33
C PRO A 666 27.79 -8.51 -1.09
N ALA A 667 27.52 -9.38 -2.07
CA ALA A 667 27.19 -8.96 -3.43
C ALA A 667 25.84 -8.25 -3.55
N ASN A 668 24.97 -8.40 -2.54
CA ASN A 668 23.67 -7.74 -2.47
C ASN A 668 23.72 -6.40 -1.73
N ALA A 669 24.88 -5.98 -1.20
CA ALA A 669 25.04 -4.66 -0.61
C ALA A 669 24.79 -3.56 -1.65
N ARG A 670 24.27 -2.42 -1.20
CA ARG A 670 23.97 -1.25 -2.05
C ARG A 670 24.53 0.00 -1.41
N ASP A 671 25.02 0.89 -2.25
CA ASP A 671 25.47 2.23 -1.83
C ASP A 671 24.26 3.07 -1.39
N GLY A 672 24.46 3.94 -0.40
CA GLY A 672 23.49 4.93 0.01
C GLY A 672 23.25 6.00 -1.06
N TYR A 673 22.15 6.70 -0.96
CA TYR A 673 21.79 7.72 -1.93
C TYR A 673 21.21 8.98 -1.28
N THR A 674 21.21 10.05 -2.06
CA THR A 674 20.48 11.28 -1.74
C THR A 674 19.74 11.74 -2.98
N VAL A 675 18.42 11.83 -2.89
CA VAL A 675 17.54 12.29 -3.97
C VAL A 675 16.78 13.51 -3.50
N GLY A 676 16.67 14.50 -4.36
CA GLY A 676 15.98 15.74 -4.07
C GLY A 676 14.96 16.11 -5.12
N ASP A 677 13.84 16.65 -4.67
CA ASP A 677 12.74 17.15 -5.49
C ASP A 677 12.49 18.63 -5.20
N VAL A 678 11.94 19.33 -6.18
CA VAL A 678 11.44 20.69 -5.99
C VAL A 678 10.06 20.82 -6.59
N TYR A 679 9.20 21.61 -5.96
CA TYR A 679 7.84 21.81 -6.44
C TYR A 679 7.29 23.18 -6.13
N ALA A 680 6.27 23.57 -6.88
CA ALA A 680 5.50 24.79 -6.70
C ALA A 680 4.01 24.47 -6.84
N VAL A 681 3.22 24.94 -5.90
CA VAL A 681 1.76 24.84 -5.91
C VAL A 681 1.18 26.24 -5.91
N TRP A 682 0.40 26.55 -6.94
CA TRP A 682 -0.35 27.79 -7.00
C TRP A 682 -1.85 27.51 -6.95
N GLN A 683 -2.49 27.92 -5.87
CA GLN A 683 -3.90 27.67 -5.58
C GLN A 683 -4.54 28.93 -4.98
N PRO A 684 -5.07 29.83 -5.81
CA PRO A 684 -5.75 31.03 -5.34
C PRO A 684 -6.96 30.70 -4.45
N MET A 685 -6.92 31.12 -3.19
CA MET A 685 -7.98 30.85 -2.21
C MET A 685 -9.17 31.81 -2.37
N SER A 686 -9.02 32.89 -3.15
CA SER A 686 -10.03 33.92 -3.33
C SER A 686 -10.06 34.47 -4.76
N GLY A 687 -11.06 35.32 -5.05
CA GLY A 687 -11.19 36.02 -6.33
C GLY A 687 -11.73 35.16 -7.47
N LYS A 688 -11.50 35.61 -8.72
CA LYS A 688 -12.06 34.95 -9.92
C LYS A 688 -11.42 33.59 -10.27
N LEU A 689 -10.24 33.33 -9.70
CA LEU A 689 -9.48 32.10 -9.93
C LEU A 689 -9.58 31.14 -8.74
N LYS A 690 -10.46 31.43 -7.74
CA LYS A 690 -10.76 30.46 -6.66
C LYS A 690 -11.17 29.13 -7.29
N GLY A 691 -10.54 28.04 -6.81
CA GLY A 691 -10.76 26.70 -7.30
C GLY A 691 -9.78 26.24 -8.40
N LEU A 692 -9.00 27.13 -9.00
CA LEU A 692 -7.87 26.75 -9.84
C LEU A 692 -6.71 26.30 -8.96
N ARG A 693 -6.05 25.19 -9.31
CA ARG A 693 -4.78 24.75 -8.74
C ARG A 693 -3.83 24.35 -9.87
N VAL A 694 -2.59 24.80 -9.76
CA VAL A 694 -1.51 24.46 -10.68
C VAL A 694 -0.35 23.92 -9.86
N ASP A 695 0.03 22.69 -10.13
CA ASP A 695 1.16 21.99 -9.51
C ASP A 695 2.26 21.84 -10.57
N LEU A 696 3.47 22.26 -10.22
CA LEU A 696 4.68 22.08 -11.03
C LEU A 696 5.72 21.41 -10.17
N GLY A 697 6.41 20.39 -10.68
CA GLY A 697 7.41 19.65 -9.94
C GLY A 697 8.55 19.18 -10.83
N ALA A 698 9.68 18.93 -10.19
CA ALA A 698 10.79 18.18 -10.76
C ALA A 698 11.26 17.22 -9.66
N ASP A 699 11.03 15.93 -9.86
CA ASP A 699 11.53 14.89 -8.98
C ASP A 699 12.91 14.44 -9.47
N ASN A 700 13.73 13.95 -8.54
CA ASN A 700 15.12 13.57 -8.81
C ASN A 700 15.86 14.65 -9.62
N VAL A 701 15.91 15.88 -9.11
CA VAL A 701 16.44 17.04 -9.85
C VAL A 701 17.91 16.87 -10.29
N THR A 702 18.66 16.03 -9.58
CA THR A 702 20.06 15.73 -9.86
C THR A 702 20.24 14.63 -10.88
N ASP A 703 19.17 13.95 -11.29
CA ASP A 703 19.20 12.79 -12.16
C ASP A 703 20.10 11.68 -11.59
N ALA A 704 19.92 11.45 -10.29
CA ALA A 704 20.70 10.44 -9.58
C ALA A 704 20.27 9.03 -10.01
N ASP A 705 21.24 8.18 -10.27
CA ASP A 705 21.03 6.73 -10.36
C ASP A 705 21.07 6.16 -8.94
N TYR A 706 19.97 5.56 -8.49
CA TYR A 706 19.86 5.01 -7.15
C TYR A 706 18.91 3.82 -7.10
N ASP A 707 19.20 2.90 -6.20
CA ASP A 707 18.40 1.68 -5.98
C ASP A 707 17.70 1.74 -4.63
N VAL A 708 16.39 1.60 -4.65
CA VAL A 708 15.63 1.29 -3.43
C VAL A 708 15.69 -0.22 -3.20
N VAL A 709 16.21 -0.64 -2.06
CA VAL A 709 16.48 -2.07 -1.75
C VAL A 709 15.26 -2.95 -1.95
N ALA A 710 14.11 -2.51 -1.45
CA ALA A 710 12.86 -3.26 -1.59
C ALA A 710 12.35 -3.36 -3.05
N ALA A 711 12.73 -2.42 -3.92
CA ALA A 711 12.38 -2.46 -5.34
C ALA A 711 13.33 -3.35 -6.15
N GLY A 712 14.61 -3.46 -5.74
CA GLY A 712 15.61 -4.29 -6.42
C GLY A 712 16.04 -3.76 -7.78
N VAL A 713 15.76 -2.48 -8.09
CA VAL A 713 16.06 -1.87 -9.40
C VAL A 713 16.33 -0.37 -9.24
N SER A 714 17.16 0.17 -10.18
CA SER A 714 17.32 1.62 -10.34
C SER A 714 15.97 2.31 -10.47
N GLN A 715 15.82 3.41 -9.75
CA GLN A 715 14.58 4.17 -9.68
C GLN A 715 14.48 5.18 -10.84
N PRO A 716 13.29 5.77 -11.06
CA PRO A 716 13.09 6.73 -12.14
C PRO A 716 14.10 7.87 -12.12
N GLY A 717 14.60 8.25 -13.29
CA GLY A 717 15.44 9.40 -13.50
C GLY A 717 14.71 10.71 -13.26
N ARG A 718 15.26 11.83 -13.71
CA ARG A 718 14.66 13.16 -13.52
C ARG A 718 13.27 13.24 -14.17
N ASN A 719 12.28 13.63 -13.37
CA ASN A 719 10.89 13.68 -13.78
C ASN A 719 10.29 15.08 -13.64
N PHE A 720 9.94 15.72 -14.74
CA PHE A 720 9.21 16.99 -14.72
C PHE A 720 7.70 16.74 -14.72
N LYS A 721 7.01 17.24 -13.70
CA LYS A 721 5.56 17.10 -13.50
C LYS A 721 4.83 18.44 -13.67
N ALA A 722 3.68 18.41 -14.29
CA ALA A 722 2.77 19.55 -14.36
C ALA A 722 1.32 19.07 -14.25
N THR A 723 0.54 19.64 -13.34
CA THR A 723 -0.88 19.34 -13.18
C THR A 723 -1.66 20.64 -13.05
N VAL A 724 -2.80 20.69 -13.75
CA VAL A 724 -3.77 21.76 -13.63
C VAL A 724 -5.10 21.14 -13.22
N SER A 725 -5.71 21.66 -12.18
CA SER A 725 -7.05 21.27 -11.78
C SER A 725 -7.92 22.49 -11.51
N TRP A 726 -9.23 22.33 -11.73
CA TRP A 726 -10.21 23.35 -11.44
C TRP A 726 -11.41 22.76 -10.73
N ARG A 727 -11.75 23.36 -9.59
CA ARG A 727 -12.89 22.97 -8.75
C ARG A 727 -13.88 24.12 -8.71
N GLN A 728 -15.14 23.84 -8.96
CA GLN A 728 -16.24 24.80 -8.84
C GLN A 728 -17.40 24.20 -8.06
N GLY A 729 -17.79 24.84 -6.98
CA GLY A 729 -19.00 24.54 -6.22
C GLY A 729 -20.15 25.49 -6.58
N PHE A 730 -21.40 25.00 -6.42
CA PHE A 730 -22.63 25.71 -6.75
C PHE A 730 -23.63 25.64 -5.57
#